data_d0d6f64ef1c36dcbcb4a57980c16b277
#
_entry.id   d0d6f64ef1c36dcbcb4a57980c16b277
#
_cell.length_a   1.000
_cell.length_b   1.000
_cell.length_c   1.000
_cell.angle_alpha   90.00
_cell.angle_beta   90.00
_cell.angle_gamma   90.00
#
_symmetry.space_group_name_H-M   'P 1'
#
loop_
_entity.id
_entity.type
_entity.pdbx_description
1 polymer ?
#
loop_
_entity_poly.entity_id
_entity_poly.type
_entity_poly.pdbx_seq_one_letter_code
_entity_poly.pdbx_strand_id
1 'polypeptide(L)'
;MNTNENSRIEQGNILLREGKFEEANQHAQLYVNELKSGTYETQELYEALNIIAFSYIRRTLSKDAIPIVQEMLSMCKDLPDDIRLTKTFRCNNIIGLLLFELSRSNEGLSYLERAYEIALELGDKDNLSSITGNLGLVHSSLSNDVKALELLRFSEDIPKELKTYNHLAIVSDNIATIFNKHGDYSKALEYFSKALELHTKSNAKDGIGRALGYIGSVYFSMNDLEKAQEYLFKALSIHEEIDYKKGIETWHEILGDIMLEKGNADEALNHFTKAIDVNRFLGNPITEAVHIGSIGDVHLHKGQLDEAYDCYNTALEMLLDSERVGDYYDNLLQMTKIKSNPEFAQHDISKAETILLETLESLRKLSLKSIELAYLNHLSDMYKSQGKWEEAYQFYVLSMNVQQEINSNEVRDKIKDMEFQQAYHQMEQKRLVELTRLQEKEQLLHEILPSHVAEKIIRGEKTIAEECHDMTIMFADIVGFTSLSEQLQPSQIIELLNSVYSNLDQLAEMHGIEKIKTIGDAYMAICNTDENLKEHKRQMLTFAKQIPHSCKEITLPNGDCLQIRIGIHSGPTVTGVIGTKKLSYDVWGDAVNTAARMESYGEPETIQISQEFYEEVKDFEVVKSMHFLTQKEVAMKGKGMMHTVLLQL
;
A
#
# COMPACT_ATOMS: atom_id res chain seq x y z
N MET A 1 20.12 27.68 -28.16
CA MET A 1 20.07 28.29 -26.82
C MET A 1 19.77 27.27 -25.69
N ASN A 2 19.31 26.06 -26.00
CA ASN A 2 18.84 25.08 -24.96
C ASN A 2 19.92 24.28 -24.18
N THR A 3 21.20 24.43 -24.42
CA THR A 3 22.24 23.61 -23.75
C THR A 3 22.73 24.19 -22.42
N ASN A 4 22.57 25.49 -22.17
CA ASN A 4 22.98 26.13 -20.91
C ASN A 4 21.89 26.14 -19.85
N GLU A 5 20.61 26.08 -20.24
CA GLU A 5 19.43 26.17 -19.38
C GLU A 5 19.17 24.85 -18.65
N ASN A 6 19.22 23.73 -19.37
CA ASN A 6 19.16 22.38 -18.74
C ASN A 6 20.32 22.14 -17.76
N SER A 7 21.47 22.81 -17.98
CA SER A 7 22.63 22.74 -17.08
C SER A 7 22.38 23.33 -15.69
N ARG A 8 21.54 24.37 -15.52
CA ARG A 8 21.29 25.02 -14.22
C ARG A 8 20.30 24.26 -13.35
N ILE A 9 19.22 23.75 -13.95
CA ILE A 9 18.29 22.86 -13.24
C ILE A 9 19.01 21.57 -12.83
N GLU A 10 19.81 21.00 -13.73
CA GLU A 10 20.63 19.81 -13.46
C GLU A 10 21.61 20.05 -12.29
N GLN A 11 22.29 21.21 -12.26
CA GLN A 11 23.19 21.58 -11.18
C GLN A 11 22.46 21.69 -9.84
N GLY A 12 21.28 22.31 -9.80
CA GLY A 12 20.44 22.37 -8.59
C GLY A 12 20.02 20.98 -8.10
N ASN A 13 19.63 20.10 -9.01
CA ASN A 13 19.28 18.72 -8.70
C ASN A 13 20.48 17.89 -8.18
N ILE A 14 21.69 18.13 -8.70
CA ILE A 14 22.92 17.50 -8.20
C ILE A 14 23.16 17.92 -6.74
N LEU A 15 23.08 19.22 -6.43
CA LEU A 15 23.24 19.72 -5.06
C LEU A 15 22.21 19.12 -4.09
N LEU A 16 20.95 18.94 -4.54
CA LEU A 16 19.94 18.25 -3.73
C LEU A 16 20.31 16.79 -3.47
N ARG A 17 20.83 16.07 -4.47
CA ARG A 17 21.27 14.66 -4.31
C ARG A 17 22.48 14.54 -3.40
N GLU A 18 23.36 15.53 -3.38
CA GLU A 18 24.52 15.61 -2.48
C GLU A 18 24.15 16.04 -1.05
N GLY A 19 22.88 16.36 -0.77
CA GLY A 19 22.43 16.83 0.53
C GLY A 19 22.76 18.30 0.82
N LYS A 20 23.26 19.06 -0.15
CA LYS A 20 23.62 20.48 -0.03
C LYS A 20 22.41 21.38 -0.24
N PHE A 21 21.41 21.25 0.64
CA PHE A 21 20.10 21.87 0.44
C PHE A 21 20.14 23.40 0.43
N GLU A 22 20.98 24.03 1.26
CA GLU A 22 21.12 25.50 1.28
C GLU A 22 21.74 26.01 -0.02
N GLU A 23 22.81 25.36 -0.51
CA GLU A 23 23.46 25.74 -1.76
C GLU A 23 22.50 25.53 -2.96
N ALA A 24 21.72 24.44 -2.94
CA ALA A 24 20.69 24.17 -3.96
C ALA A 24 19.62 25.29 -3.97
N ASN A 25 19.17 25.73 -2.79
CA ASN A 25 18.21 26.83 -2.65
C ASN A 25 18.76 28.13 -3.23
N GLN A 26 19.95 28.55 -2.78
CA GLN A 26 20.58 29.80 -3.26
C GLN A 26 20.79 29.78 -4.77
N HIS A 27 21.25 28.64 -5.31
CA HIS A 27 21.44 28.45 -6.75
C HIS A 27 20.13 28.61 -7.53
N ALA A 28 19.07 27.92 -7.08
CA ALA A 28 17.75 27.95 -7.72
C ALA A 28 17.08 29.33 -7.59
N GLN A 29 17.25 30.02 -6.44
CA GLN A 29 16.72 31.37 -6.21
C GLN A 29 17.30 32.39 -7.19
N LEU A 30 18.61 32.34 -7.43
CA LEU A 30 19.27 33.19 -8.43
C LEU A 30 18.68 32.91 -9.82
N TYR A 31 18.49 31.64 -10.16
CA TYR A 31 17.94 31.26 -11.45
C TYR A 31 16.47 31.68 -11.61
N VAL A 32 15.64 31.54 -10.60
CA VAL A 32 14.24 32.02 -10.60
C VAL A 32 14.19 33.54 -10.82
N ASN A 33 15.09 34.30 -10.17
CA ASN A 33 15.15 35.75 -10.37
C ASN A 33 15.54 36.14 -11.80
N GLU A 34 16.47 35.41 -12.41
CA GLU A 34 16.83 35.61 -13.82
C GLU A 34 15.65 35.30 -14.75
N LEU A 35 14.98 34.16 -14.54
CA LEU A 35 13.79 33.78 -15.33
C LEU A 35 12.66 34.84 -15.20
N LYS A 36 12.33 35.28 -13.98
CA LYS A 36 11.29 36.30 -13.75
C LYS A 36 11.65 37.68 -14.33
N SER A 37 12.90 37.95 -14.61
CA SER A 37 13.35 39.23 -15.25
C SER A 37 13.34 39.20 -16.77
N GLY A 38 13.16 38.03 -17.41
CA GLY A 38 13.18 37.82 -18.86
C GLY A 38 11.93 37.12 -19.40
N THR A 39 12.07 36.54 -20.58
CA THR A 39 11.06 35.60 -21.14
C THR A 39 11.45 34.20 -20.73
N TYR A 40 10.50 33.43 -20.17
CA TYR A 40 10.74 32.08 -19.70
C TYR A 40 9.62 31.13 -20.15
N GLU A 41 9.92 29.84 -20.23
CA GLU A 41 8.93 28.79 -20.36
C GLU A 41 8.36 28.43 -18.97
N THR A 42 7.03 28.27 -18.88
CA THR A 42 6.34 27.95 -17.61
C THR A 42 6.92 26.70 -16.95
N GLN A 43 7.25 25.69 -17.75
CA GLN A 43 7.82 24.44 -17.25
C GLN A 43 9.19 24.64 -16.61
N GLU A 44 10.02 25.51 -17.16
CA GLU A 44 11.37 25.80 -16.64
C GLU A 44 11.32 26.50 -15.28
N LEU A 45 10.47 27.53 -15.17
CA LEU A 45 10.24 28.19 -13.89
C LEU A 45 9.66 27.23 -12.83
N TYR A 46 8.73 26.34 -13.24
CA TYR A 46 8.18 25.30 -12.37
C TYR A 46 9.28 24.38 -11.81
N GLU A 47 10.20 23.89 -12.64
CA GLU A 47 11.29 23.02 -12.18
C GLU A 47 12.30 23.75 -11.28
N ALA A 48 12.59 25.03 -11.55
CA ALA A 48 13.44 25.84 -10.67
C ALA A 48 12.79 26.07 -9.29
N LEU A 49 11.49 26.37 -9.24
CA LEU A 49 10.73 26.48 -7.99
C LEU A 49 10.66 25.16 -7.23
N ASN A 50 10.58 24.04 -7.95
CA ASN A 50 10.56 22.70 -7.35
C ASN A 50 11.86 22.41 -6.57
N ILE A 51 13.03 22.86 -7.06
CA ILE A 51 14.31 22.76 -6.34
C ILE A 51 14.25 23.54 -5.01
N ILE A 52 13.72 24.77 -5.05
CA ILE A 52 13.56 25.61 -3.84
C ILE A 52 12.62 24.93 -2.84
N ALA A 53 11.44 24.53 -3.29
CA ALA A 53 10.45 23.86 -2.44
C ALA A 53 11.03 22.60 -1.78
N PHE A 54 11.71 21.76 -2.58
CA PHE A 54 12.31 20.53 -2.08
C PHE A 54 13.44 20.80 -1.06
N SER A 55 14.23 21.84 -1.28
CA SER A 55 15.28 22.26 -0.36
C SER A 55 14.71 22.72 1.00
N TYR A 56 13.60 23.47 0.99
CA TYR A 56 12.90 23.86 2.22
C TYR A 56 12.31 22.64 2.95
N ILE A 57 11.66 21.73 2.22
CA ILE A 57 11.09 20.50 2.79
C ILE A 57 12.18 19.66 3.47
N ARG A 58 13.34 19.48 2.83
CA ARG A 58 14.46 18.71 3.40
C ARG A 58 15.09 19.35 4.61
N ARG A 59 14.92 20.66 4.79
CA ARG A 59 15.37 21.43 5.94
C ARG A 59 14.28 21.62 6.99
N THR A 60 13.14 20.93 6.86
CA THR A 60 11.97 21.05 7.74
C THR A 60 11.39 22.47 7.85
N LEU A 61 11.58 23.29 6.82
CA LEU A 61 11.06 24.65 6.73
C LEU A 61 9.70 24.68 6.02
N SER A 62 8.73 23.95 6.57
CA SER A 62 7.40 23.73 5.96
C SER A 62 6.64 25.05 5.74
N LYS A 63 6.80 26.04 6.62
CA LYS A 63 6.19 27.38 6.45
C LYS A 63 6.68 28.10 5.20
N ASP A 64 7.96 27.97 4.88
CA ASP A 64 8.58 28.63 3.71
C ASP A 64 8.34 27.85 2.41
N ALA A 65 8.16 26.55 2.50
CA ALA A 65 7.87 25.69 1.34
C ALA A 65 6.45 25.90 0.78
N ILE A 66 5.44 26.10 1.62
CA ILE A 66 4.03 26.21 1.20
C ILE A 66 3.80 27.28 0.14
N PRO A 67 4.24 28.55 0.31
CA PRO A 67 4.02 29.59 -0.71
C PRO A 67 4.64 29.22 -2.06
N ILE A 68 5.81 28.58 -2.06
CA ILE A 68 6.49 28.16 -3.28
C ILE A 68 5.66 27.08 -4.01
N VAL A 69 5.18 26.06 -3.29
CA VAL A 69 4.38 25.01 -3.90
C VAL A 69 3.00 25.52 -4.34
N GLN A 70 2.44 26.54 -3.65
CA GLN A 70 1.21 27.23 -4.09
C GLN A 70 1.43 28.00 -5.39
N GLU A 71 2.57 28.69 -5.53
CA GLU A 71 2.95 29.34 -6.80
C GLU A 71 3.07 28.30 -7.92
N MET A 72 3.75 27.18 -7.67
CA MET A 72 3.85 26.06 -8.62
C MET A 72 2.47 25.51 -9.00
N LEU A 73 1.56 25.34 -8.04
CA LEU A 73 0.20 24.86 -8.28
C LEU A 73 -0.56 25.83 -9.19
N SER A 74 -0.41 27.14 -8.98
CA SER A 74 -1.07 28.16 -9.82
C SER A 74 -0.60 28.12 -11.28
N MET A 75 0.65 27.70 -11.50
CA MET A 75 1.27 27.59 -12.84
C MET A 75 0.87 26.30 -13.56
N CYS A 76 0.37 25.27 -12.86
CA CYS A 76 0.04 23.99 -13.47
C CYS A 76 -1.00 24.11 -14.61
N LYS A 77 -1.89 25.11 -14.56
CA LYS A 77 -2.88 25.37 -15.63
C LYS A 77 -2.24 25.75 -16.98
N ASP A 78 -1.04 26.32 -16.96
CA ASP A 78 -0.31 26.80 -18.13
C ASP A 78 0.74 25.79 -18.62
N LEU A 79 0.83 24.60 -17.98
CA LEU A 79 1.69 23.51 -18.40
C LEU A 79 1.05 22.66 -19.53
N PRO A 80 1.87 21.96 -20.34
CA PRO A 80 1.39 21.01 -21.34
C PRO A 80 0.43 19.96 -20.77
N ASP A 81 -0.56 19.56 -21.58
CA ASP A 81 -1.64 18.66 -21.15
C ASP A 81 -1.18 17.31 -20.63
N ASP A 82 -0.11 16.77 -21.20
CA ASP A 82 0.49 15.47 -20.84
C ASP A 82 1.10 15.44 -19.42
N ILE A 83 1.56 16.58 -18.90
CA ILE A 83 2.19 16.67 -17.56
C ILE A 83 1.32 17.42 -16.53
N ARG A 84 0.33 18.19 -16.98
CA ARG A 84 -0.47 19.09 -16.14
C ARG A 84 -1.11 18.38 -14.94
N LEU A 85 -1.83 17.29 -15.18
CA LEU A 85 -2.52 16.56 -14.11
C LEU A 85 -1.54 15.96 -13.11
N THR A 86 -0.44 15.37 -13.59
CA THR A 86 0.60 14.80 -12.73
C THR A 86 1.27 15.85 -11.84
N LYS A 87 1.59 17.04 -12.41
CA LYS A 87 2.17 18.15 -11.65
C LYS A 87 1.16 18.73 -10.65
N THR A 88 -0.11 18.85 -11.03
CA THR A 88 -1.21 19.31 -10.14
C THR A 88 -1.40 18.34 -8.98
N PHE A 89 -1.43 17.02 -9.23
CA PHE A 89 -1.45 15.99 -8.20
C PHE A 89 -0.31 16.21 -7.19
N ARG A 90 0.92 16.34 -7.71
CA ARG A 90 2.13 16.47 -6.89
C ARG A 90 2.09 17.69 -5.98
N CYS A 91 1.71 18.85 -6.50
CA CYS A 91 1.58 20.08 -5.70
C CYS A 91 0.53 19.93 -4.60
N ASN A 92 -0.66 19.43 -4.92
CA ASN A 92 -1.71 19.22 -3.92
C ASN A 92 -1.27 18.25 -2.82
N ASN A 93 -0.65 17.13 -3.18
CA ASN A 93 -0.15 16.16 -2.21
C ASN A 93 0.92 16.78 -1.28
N ILE A 94 1.86 17.54 -1.81
CA ILE A 94 2.92 18.21 -1.02
C ILE A 94 2.30 19.26 -0.08
N ILE A 95 1.44 20.14 -0.58
CA ILE A 95 0.79 21.18 0.26
C ILE A 95 0.02 20.52 1.41
N GLY A 96 -0.73 19.45 1.11
CA GLY A 96 -1.51 18.74 2.11
C GLY A 96 -0.65 18.20 3.25
N LEU A 97 0.49 17.58 2.93
CA LEU A 97 1.44 17.07 3.92
C LEU A 97 2.13 18.18 4.72
N LEU A 98 2.54 19.27 4.06
CA LEU A 98 3.16 20.41 4.75
C LEU A 98 2.19 21.09 5.73
N LEU A 99 0.92 21.20 5.37
CA LEU A 99 -0.12 21.71 6.27
C LEU A 99 -0.35 20.77 7.45
N PHE A 100 -0.32 19.45 7.20
CA PHE A 100 -0.38 18.45 8.28
C PHE A 100 0.79 18.60 9.26
N GLU A 101 2.02 18.75 8.77
CA GLU A 101 3.21 18.98 9.61
C GLU A 101 3.11 20.26 10.47
N LEU A 102 2.38 21.25 9.99
CA LEU A 102 2.10 22.50 10.72
C LEU A 102 0.84 22.42 11.61
N SER A 103 0.34 21.22 11.91
CA SER A 103 -0.89 20.98 12.69
C SER A 103 -2.17 21.60 12.10
N ARG A 104 -2.15 21.95 10.80
CA ARG A 104 -3.30 22.48 10.03
C ARG A 104 -3.99 21.37 9.23
N SER A 105 -4.25 20.24 9.90
CA SER A 105 -4.75 19.01 9.26
C SER A 105 -6.06 19.18 8.46
N ASN A 106 -7.00 20.00 8.95
CA ASN A 106 -8.26 20.26 8.25
C ASN A 106 -8.05 20.98 6.90
N GLU A 107 -7.10 21.90 6.84
CA GLU A 107 -6.76 22.59 5.59
C GLU A 107 -6.01 21.64 4.64
N GLY A 108 -5.07 20.86 5.20
CA GLY A 108 -4.31 19.86 4.44
C GLY A 108 -5.18 18.80 3.80
N LEU A 109 -6.26 18.40 4.50
CA LEU A 109 -7.20 17.39 4.01
C LEU A 109 -7.80 17.77 2.66
N SER A 110 -8.22 19.03 2.47
CA SER A 110 -8.82 19.49 1.21
C SER A 110 -7.88 19.36 -0.01
N TYR A 111 -6.59 19.61 0.19
CA TYR A 111 -5.58 19.43 -0.85
C TYR A 111 -5.34 17.94 -1.15
N LEU A 112 -5.28 17.09 -0.13
CA LEU A 112 -5.10 15.65 -0.32
C LEU A 112 -6.33 15.00 -1.00
N GLU A 113 -7.55 15.42 -0.66
CA GLU A 113 -8.77 14.97 -1.34
C GLU A 113 -8.74 15.36 -2.83
N ARG A 114 -8.29 16.58 -3.16
CA ARG A 114 -8.13 16.98 -4.55
C ARG A 114 -7.05 16.16 -5.27
N ALA A 115 -5.95 15.84 -4.61
CA ALA A 115 -4.94 14.94 -5.16
C ALA A 115 -5.51 13.54 -5.39
N TYR A 116 -6.35 13.02 -4.49
CA TYR A 116 -7.02 11.73 -4.65
C TYR A 116 -7.94 11.69 -5.89
N GLU A 117 -8.75 12.72 -6.09
CA GLU A 117 -9.59 12.83 -7.30
C GLU A 117 -8.75 12.77 -8.58
N ILE A 118 -7.63 13.52 -8.61
CA ILE A 118 -6.71 13.52 -9.77
C ILE A 118 -6.06 12.15 -9.96
N ALA A 119 -5.67 11.46 -8.90
CA ALA A 119 -5.10 10.12 -8.99
C ALA A 119 -6.10 9.10 -9.58
N LEU A 120 -7.39 9.24 -9.25
CA LEU A 120 -8.47 8.45 -9.86
C LEU A 120 -8.65 8.76 -11.35
N GLU A 121 -8.59 10.05 -11.73
CA GLU A 121 -8.68 10.48 -13.13
C GLU A 121 -7.53 9.97 -13.98
N LEU A 122 -6.31 9.99 -13.42
CA LEU A 122 -5.11 9.46 -14.07
C LEU A 122 -5.12 7.93 -14.20
N GLY A 123 -5.87 7.22 -13.37
CA GLY A 123 -5.86 5.76 -13.28
C GLY A 123 -4.51 5.19 -12.79
N ASP A 124 -3.68 6.04 -12.19
CA ASP A 124 -2.33 5.70 -11.71
C ASP A 124 -2.41 5.07 -10.33
N LYS A 125 -2.17 3.77 -10.26
CA LYS A 125 -2.24 2.98 -9.02
C LYS A 125 -1.16 3.37 -8.01
N ASP A 126 0.02 3.82 -8.46
CA ASP A 126 1.11 4.25 -7.57
C ASP A 126 0.75 5.55 -6.86
N ASN A 127 0.28 6.53 -7.62
CA ASN A 127 -0.22 7.79 -7.07
C ASN A 127 -1.43 7.55 -6.15
N LEU A 128 -2.33 6.64 -6.52
CA LEU A 128 -3.49 6.29 -5.70
C LEU A 128 -3.07 5.63 -4.39
N SER A 129 -2.11 4.72 -4.40
CA SER A 129 -1.56 4.10 -3.19
C SER A 129 -0.89 5.13 -2.27
N SER A 130 -0.09 6.03 -2.83
CA SER A 130 0.59 7.08 -2.07
C SER A 130 -0.39 8.03 -1.40
N ILE A 131 -1.38 8.53 -2.15
CA ILE A 131 -2.33 9.51 -1.62
C ILE A 131 -3.28 8.93 -0.58
N THR A 132 -3.71 7.66 -0.73
CA THR A 132 -4.54 7.00 0.28
C THR A 132 -3.79 6.76 1.59
N GLY A 133 -2.48 6.47 1.53
CA GLY A 133 -1.62 6.43 2.70
C GLY A 133 -1.56 7.77 3.44
N ASN A 134 -1.36 8.86 2.69
CA ASN A 134 -1.31 10.22 3.25
C ASN A 134 -2.66 10.68 3.82
N LEU A 135 -3.76 10.39 3.12
CA LEU A 135 -5.12 10.64 3.63
C LEU A 135 -5.39 9.86 4.92
N GLY A 136 -4.96 8.60 4.99
CA GLY A 136 -5.06 7.78 6.20
C GLY A 136 -4.36 8.43 7.38
N LEU A 137 -3.14 8.93 7.19
CA LEU A 137 -2.38 9.63 8.21
C LEU A 137 -3.12 10.88 8.72
N VAL A 138 -3.62 11.72 7.81
CA VAL A 138 -4.34 12.96 8.17
C VAL A 138 -5.68 12.66 8.83
N HIS A 139 -6.44 11.67 8.37
CA HIS A 139 -7.69 11.25 9.02
C HIS A 139 -7.44 10.74 10.45
N SER A 140 -6.34 10.01 10.69
CA SER A 140 -6.00 9.56 12.05
C SER A 140 -5.68 10.72 12.97
N SER A 141 -4.98 11.75 12.49
CA SER A 141 -4.71 12.96 13.29
C SER A 141 -5.99 13.74 13.64
N LEU A 142 -7.01 13.64 12.78
CA LEU A 142 -8.35 14.23 13.02
C LEU A 142 -9.27 13.30 13.83
N SER A 143 -8.74 12.22 14.42
CA SER A 143 -9.48 11.21 15.17
C SER A 143 -10.57 10.49 14.37
N ASN A 144 -10.45 10.47 13.04
CA ASN A 144 -11.30 9.70 12.13
C ASN A 144 -10.66 8.32 11.84
N ASP A 145 -10.33 7.58 12.88
CA ASP A 145 -9.44 6.40 12.80
C ASP A 145 -10.02 5.25 11.97
N VAL A 146 -11.35 5.06 11.96
CA VAL A 146 -12.00 4.04 11.09
C VAL A 146 -11.78 4.39 9.62
N LYS A 147 -11.98 5.67 9.23
CA LYS A 147 -11.75 6.13 7.86
C LYS A 147 -10.27 6.05 7.47
N ALA A 148 -9.39 6.36 8.40
CA ALA A 148 -7.95 6.21 8.23
C ALA A 148 -7.58 4.76 7.90
N LEU A 149 -8.10 3.79 8.67
CA LEU A 149 -7.88 2.37 8.42
C LEU A 149 -8.44 1.90 7.07
N GLU A 150 -9.64 2.35 6.66
CA GLU A 150 -10.18 2.05 5.33
C GLU A 150 -9.21 2.44 4.21
N LEU A 151 -8.68 3.67 4.28
CA LEU A 151 -7.76 4.20 3.28
C LEU A 151 -6.40 3.49 3.30
N LEU A 152 -5.85 3.24 4.49
CA LEU A 152 -4.58 2.52 4.66
C LEU A 152 -4.69 1.07 4.18
N ARG A 153 -5.80 0.38 4.46
CA ARG A 153 -6.08 -0.97 3.95
C ARG A 153 -6.23 -0.98 2.44
N PHE A 154 -6.97 -0.03 1.89
CA PHE A 154 -7.05 0.12 0.44
C PHE A 154 -5.66 0.30 -0.19
N SER A 155 -4.81 1.15 0.42
CA SER A 155 -3.42 1.27 -0.01
C SER A 155 -2.66 -0.05 0.10
N GLU A 156 -2.88 -0.85 1.14
CA GLU A 156 -2.25 -2.16 1.34
C GLU A 156 -2.71 -3.20 0.30
N ASP A 157 -3.95 -3.14 -0.18
CA ASP A 157 -4.54 -4.09 -1.14
C ASP A 157 -4.12 -3.87 -2.60
N ILE A 158 -3.56 -2.72 -2.95
CA ILE A 158 -3.01 -2.49 -4.30
C ILE A 158 -1.90 -3.52 -4.59
N PRO A 159 -1.81 -4.12 -5.79
CA PRO A 159 -0.84 -5.17 -6.11
C PRO A 159 0.60 -4.83 -5.75
N LYS A 160 1.34 -5.81 -5.20
CA LYS A 160 2.70 -5.62 -4.68
C LYS A 160 3.72 -5.25 -5.74
N GLU A 161 3.49 -5.62 -7.00
CA GLU A 161 4.36 -5.30 -8.14
C GLU A 161 4.46 -3.79 -8.38
N LEU A 162 3.45 -3.04 -7.91
CA LEU A 162 3.35 -1.58 -8.05
C LEU A 162 3.81 -0.82 -6.80
N LYS A 163 4.38 -1.51 -5.80
CA LYS A 163 4.75 -0.88 -4.52
C LYS A 163 6.20 -1.15 -4.15
N THR A 164 6.85 -0.12 -3.63
CA THR A 164 8.12 -0.31 -2.92
C THR A 164 7.87 -0.87 -1.53
N TYR A 165 8.80 -1.71 -1.04
CA TYR A 165 8.74 -2.20 0.35
C TYR A 165 8.67 -1.05 1.37
N ASN A 166 9.34 0.07 1.08
CA ASN A 166 9.31 1.24 1.95
C ASN A 166 7.90 1.85 2.07
N HIS A 167 7.15 1.93 0.98
CA HIS A 167 5.76 2.42 1.04
C HIS A 167 4.87 1.51 1.88
N LEU A 168 4.94 0.19 1.67
CA LEU A 168 4.19 -0.79 2.46
C LEU A 168 4.56 -0.74 3.96
N ALA A 169 5.83 -0.49 4.26
CA ALA A 169 6.31 -0.31 5.63
C ALA A 169 5.66 0.90 6.30
N ILE A 170 5.65 2.06 5.62
CA ILE A 170 5.02 3.29 6.14
C ILE A 170 3.51 3.09 6.37
N VAL A 171 2.81 2.42 5.46
CA VAL A 171 1.38 2.09 5.64
C VAL A 171 1.20 1.21 6.88
N SER A 172 2.06 0.21 7.08
CA SER A 172 2.01 -0.67 8.26
C SER A 172 2.30 0.10 9.56
N ASP A 173 3.28 1.02 9.57
CA ASP A 173 3.57 1.91 10.71
C ASP A 173 2.34 2.74 11.09
N ASN A 174 1.66 3.32 10.09
CA ASN A 174 0.47 4.14 10.34
C ASN A 174 -0.71 3.31 10.90
N ILE A 175 -0.92 2.10 10.38
CA ILE A 175 -1.94 1.18 10.91
C ILE A 175 -1.60 0.81 12.36
N ALA A 176 -0.35 0.47 12.64
CA ALA A 176 0.12 0.13 14.00
C ALA A 176 -0.10 1.28 14.99
N THR A 177 0.18 2.51 14.57
CA THR A 177 -0.02 3.71 15.40
C THR A 177 -1.49 3.89 15.79
N ILE A 178 -2.43 3.63 14.86
CA ILE A 178 -3.87 3.68 15.17
C ILE A 178 -4.24 2.64 16.22
N PHE A 179 -3.79 1.39 16.07
CA PHE A 179 -4.06 0.34 17.05
C PHE A 179 -3.44 0.63 18.42
N ASN A 180 -2.22 1.17 18.44
CA ASN A 180 -1.57 1.60 19.68
C ASN A 180 -2.37 2.70 20.41
N LYS A 181 -2.88 3.69 19.67
CA LYS A 181 -3.74 4.77 20.20
C LYS A 181 -5.00 4.22 20.88
N HIS A 182 -5.58 3.13 20.36
CA HIS A 182 -6.77 2.46 20.91
C HIS A 182 -6.43 1.32 21.88
N GLY A 183 -5.20 1.19 22.33
CA GLY A 183 -4.77 0.19 23.30
C GLY A 183 -4.76 -1.26 22.79
N ASP A 184 -4.95 -1.49 21.49
CA ASP A 184 -4.79 -2.82 20.87
C ASP A 184 -3.31 -3.10 20.61
N TYR A 185 -2.57 -3.27 21.69
CA TYR A 185 -1.12 -3.48 21.65
C TYR A 185 -0.71 -4.73 20.86
N SER A 186 -1.57 -5.75 20.84
CA SER A 186 -1.31 -6.97 20.07
C SER A 186 -1.23 -6.69 18.57
N LYS A 187 -2.23 -6.00 18.03
CA LYS A 187 -2.24 -5.61 16.61
C LYS A 187 -1.17 -4.55 16.30
N ALA A 188 -0.94 -3.61 17.23
CA ALA A 188 0.13 -2.62 17.07
C ALA A 188 1.49 -3.32 16.88
N LEU A 189 1.84 -4.28 17.76
CA LEU A 189 3.08 -5.06 17.64
C LEU A 189 3.15 -5.89 16.35
N GLU A 190 2.03 -6.49 15.93
CA GLU A 190 1.96 -7.23 14.65
C GLU A 190 2.33 -6.32 13.47
N TYR A 191 1.70 -5.14 13.37
CA TYR A 191 1.93 -4.22 12.26
C TYR A 191 3.29 -3.51 12.32
N PHE A 192 3.79 -3.13 13.50
CA PHE A 192 5.15 -2.62 13.63
C PHE A 192 6.21 -3.67 13.29
N SER A 193 5.99 -4.95 13.65
CA SER A 193 6.88 -6.05 13.24
C SER A 193 6.87 -6.26 11.73
N LYS A 194 5.70 -6.16 11.09
CA LYS A 194 5.57 -6.20 9.63
C LYS A 194 6.29 -5.01 8.97
N ALA A 195 6.14 -3.80 9.53
CA ALA A 195 6.86 -2.62 9.07
C ALA A 195 8.37 -2.80 9.18
N LEU A 196 8.86 -3.32 10.29
CA LEU A 196 10.28 -3.64 10.52
C LEU A 196 10.83 -4.60 9.46
N GLU A 197 10.09 -5.68 9.15
CA GLU A 197 10.48 -6.62 8.09
C GLU A 197 10.58 -5.92 6.73
N LEU A 198 9.60 -5.09 6.38
CA LEU A 198 9.54 -4.37 5.11
C LEU A 198 10.63 -3.29 4.99
N HIS A 199 10.89 -2.54 6.07
CA HIS A 199 12.01 -1.59 6.14
C HIS A 199 13.36 -2.30 6.01
N THR A 200 13.50 -3.49 6.59
CA THR A 200 14.70 -4.32 6.44
C THR A 200 14.89 -4.76 4.99
N LYS A 201 13.83 -5.21 4.30
CA LYS A 201 13.88 -5.58 2.88
C LYS A 201 14.21 -4.40 1.96
N SER A 202 13.81 -3.19 2.32
CA SER A 202 14.12 -1.95 1.58
C SER A 202 15.47 -1.33 1.98
N ASN A 203 16.17 -1.87 2.98
CA ASN A 203 17.39 -1.33 3.57
C ASN A 203 17.23 0.13 4.06
N ALA A 204 16.03 0.49 4.55
CA ALA A 204 15.70 1.81 5.05
C ALA A 204 16.07 1.93 6.55
N LYS A 205 17.33 2.27 6.85
CA LYS A 205 17.83 2.31 8.24
C LYS A 205 17.03 3.24 9.16
N ASP A 206 16.57 4.39 8.67
CA ASP A 206 15.70 5.31 9.41
C ASP A 206 14.35 4.64 9.78
N GLY A 207 13.75 3.93 8.84
CA GLY A 207 12.52 3.16 9.06
C GLY A 207 12.72 2.00 10.03
N ILE A 208 13.84 1.27 9.93
CA ILE A 208 14.18 0.18 10.86
C ILE A 208 14.29 0.73 12.29
N GLY A 209 15.02 1.85 12.48
CA GLY A 209 15.17 2.48 13.79
C GLY A 209 13.83 2.95 14.37
N ARG A 210 12.97 3.57 13.54
CA ARG A 210 11.62 3.99 13.98
C ARG A 210 10.74 2.80 14.38
N ALA A 211 10.66 1.77 13.56
CA ALA A 211 9.83 0.60 13.85
C ALA A 211 10.26 -0.09 15.16
N LEU A 212 11.57 -0.24 15.38
CA LEU A 212 12.09 -0.76 16.65
C LEU A 212 11.73 0.14 17.82
N GLY A 213 11.87 1.46 17.68
CA GLY A 213 11.53 2.41 18.71
C GLY A 213 10.04 2.40 19.06
N TYR A 214 9.16 2.32 18.06
CA TYR A 214 7.72 2.19 18.30
C TYR A 214 7.35 0.86 18.97
N ILE A 215 7.99 -0.26 18.61
CA ILE A 215 7.83 -1.53 19.34
C ILE A 215 8.24 -1.34 20.81
N GLY A 216 9.37 -0.66 21.07
CA GLY A 216 9.81 -0.32 22.42
C GLY A 216 8.78 0.54 23.16
N SER A 217 8.21 1.56 22.51
CA SER A 217 7.17 2.42 23.09
C SER A 217 5.89 1.65 23.43
N VAL A 218 5.49 0.66 22.60
CA VAL A 218 4.35 -0.21 22.90
C VAL A 218 4.63 -1.05 24.16
N TYR A 219 5.82 -1.64 24.27
CA TYR A 219 6.19 -2.39 25.47
C TYR A 219 6.25 -1.49 26.72
N PHE A 220 6.68 -0.24 26.58
CA PHE A 220 6.61 0.75 27.66
C PHE A 220 5.16 1.00 28.11
N SER A 221 4.24 1.22 27.14
CA SER A 221 2.81 1.36 27.43
C SER A 221 2.19 0.12 28.08
N MET A 222 2.76 -1.06 27.83
CA MET A 222 2.37 -2.33 28.48
C MET A 222 3.04 -2.54 29.85
N ASN A 223 3.87 -1.59 30.29
CA ASN A 223 4.69 -1.70 31.52
C ASN A 223 5.71 -2.85 31.50
N ASP A 224 6.14 -3.32 30.31
CA ASP A 224 7.23 -4.29 30.15
C ASP A 224 8.54 -3.50 29.91
N LEU A 225 9.09 -2.95 31.01
CA LEU A 225 10.22 -2.02 30.97
C LEU A 225 11.50 -2.69 30.41
N GLU A 226 11.69 -4.00 30.61
CA GLU A 226 12.84 -4.72 30.10
C GLU A 226 12.85 -4.80 28.58
N LYS A 227 11.72 -5.22 27.98
CA LYS A 227 11.61 -5.28 26.53
C LYS A 227 11.60 -3.89 25.90
N ALA A 228 10.93 -2.92 26.53
CA ALA A 228 10.95 -1.53 26.08
C ALA A 228 12.39 -1.03 25.95
N GLN A 229 13.20 -1.20 26.99
CA GLN A 229 14.59 -0.81 27.02
C GLN A 229 15.42 -1.53 25.93
N GLU A 230 15.24 -2.85 25.74
CA GLU A 230 15.95 -3.63 24.73
C GLU A 230 15.70 -3.08 23.31
N TYR A 231 14.43 -2.86 22.95
CA TYR A 231 14.07 -2.37 21.62
C TYR A 231 14.50 -0.93 21.39
N LEU A 232 14.38 -0.07 22.40
CA LEU A 232 14.80 1.33 22.32
C LEU A 232 16.32 1.48 22.16
N PHE A 233 17.14 0.65 22.83
CA PHE A 233 18.58 0.66 22.59
C PHE A 233 18.96 0.23 21.19
N LYS A 234 18.25 -0.77 20.61
CA LYS A 234 18.45 -1.15 19.21
C LYS A 234 18.10 -0.01 18.26
N ALA A 235 16.97 0.68 18.51
CA ALA A 235 16.52 1.82 17.74
C ALA A 235 17.53 2.98 17.82
N LEU A 236 17.98 3.30 19.03
CA LEU A 236 18.97 4.35 19.29
C LEU A 236 20.28 4.08 18.56
N SER A 237 20.82 2.88 18.67
CA SER A 237 22.07 2.50 18.00
C SER A 237 22.01 2.69 16.48
N ILE A 238 20.89 2.36 15.85
CA ILE A 238 20.71 2.55 14.40
C ILE A 238 20.61 4.05 14.06
N HIS A 239 19.86 4.82 14.84
CA HIS A 239 19.70 6.25 14.58
C HIS A 239 20.98 7.04 14.87
N GLU A 240 21.81 6.61 15.84
CA GLU A 240 23.16 7.16 16.05
C GLU A 240 24.08 6.86 14.86
N GLU A 241 24.03 5.64 14.32
CA GLU A 241 24.84 5.25 13.14
C GLU A 241 24.54 6.14 11.92
N ILE A 242 23.27 6.52 11.69
CA ILE A 242 22.85 7.34 10.55
C ILE A 242 22.70 8.83 10.88
N ASP A 243 23.05 9.23 12.10
CA ASP A 243 22.91 10.60 12.62
C ASP A 243 21.47 11.18 12.51
N TYR A 244 20.44 10.34 12.72
CA TYR A 244 19.05 10.77 12.65
C TYR A 244 18.62 11.43 13.97
N LYS A 245 18.89 12.74 14.08
CA LYS A 245 18.74 13.54 15.31
C LYS A 245 17.37 13.41 15.97
N LYS A 246 16.27 13.46 15.19
CA LYS A 246 14.92 13.38 15.76
C LYS A 246 14.66 12.04 16.47
N GLY A 247 15.10 10.93 15.87
CA GLY A 247 14.97 9.62 16.50
C GLY A 247 15.86 9.50 17.76
N ILE A 248 17.10 10.00 17.71
CA ILE A 248 18.02 9.99 18.85
C ILE A 248 17.38 10.72 20.04
N GLU A 249 16.82 11.90 19.82
CA GLU A 249 16.13 12.68 20.85
C GLU A 249 14.97 11.89 21.46
N THR A 250 14.05 11.40 20.63
CA THR A 250 12.85 10.69 21.08
C THR A 250 13.18 9.42 21.89
N TRP A 251 14.19 8.65 21.45
CA TRP A 251 14.54 7.41 22.17
C TRP A 251 15.29 7.69 23.47
N HIS A 252 16.05 8.78 23.56
CA HIS A 252 16.65 9.19 24.82
C HIS A 252 15.60 9.67 25.82
N GLU A 253 14.56 10.40 25.38
CA GLU A 253 13.43 10.80 26.22
C GLU A 253 12.78 9.58 26.89
N ILE A 254 12.31 8.60 26.09
CA ILE A 254 11.61 7.43 26.63
C ILE A 254 12.54 6.56 27.48
N LEU A 255 13.82 6.43 27.12
CA LEU A 255 14.80 5.72 27.95
C LEU A 255 15.01 6.44 29.30
N GLY A 256 15.01 7.76 29.31
CA GLY A 256 15.06 8.55 30.53
C GLY A 256 13.88 8.25 31.47
N ASP A 257 12.66 8.22 30.93
CA ASP A 257 11.45 7.85 31.68
C ASP A 257 11.54 6.43 32.25
N ILE A 258 11.94 5.45 31.43
CA ILE A 258 12.12 4.05 31.87
C ILE A 258 13.15 3.97 33.02
N MET A 259 14.28 4.69 32.91
CA MET A 259 15.31 4.68 33.96
C MET A 259 14.79 5.31 35.24
N LEU A 260 14.00 6.39 35.15
CA LEU A 260 13.40 7.03 36.32
C LEU A 260 12.37 6.10 37.00
N GLU A 261 11.52 5.41 36.23
CA GLU A 261 10.58 4.42 36.78
C GLU A 261 11.29 3.23 37.44
N LYS A 262 12.46 2.82 36.93
CA LYS A 262 13.31 1.79 37.54
C LYS A 262 14.06 2.29 38.80
N GLY A 263 13.98 3.59 39.11
CA GLY A 263 14.73 4.20 40.21
C GLY A 263 16.19 4.53 39.90
N ASN A 264 16.62 4.43 38.64
CA ASN A 264 17.98 4.69 38.17
C ASN A 264 18.16 6.17 37.82
N ALA A 265 18.03 7.04 38.79
CA ALA A 265 18.00 8.51 38.59
C ALA A 265 19.25 9.06 37.86
N ASP A 266 20.45 8.51 38.08
CA ASP A 266 21.67 8.98 37.40
C ASP A 266 21.67 8.62 35.89
N GLU A 267 21.18 7.44 35.53
CA GLU A 267 21.03 7.06 34.12
C GLU A 267 19.93 7.88 33.44
N ALA A 268 18.80 8.12 34.13
CA ALA A 268 17.74 9.00 33.64
C ALA A 268 18.25 10.40 33.31
N LEU A 269 19.03 11.00 34.25
CA LEU A 269 19.66 12.31 34.04
C LEU A 269 20.57 12.33 32.79
N ASN A 270 21.38 11.28 32.60
CA ASN A 270 22.24 11.18 31.41
C ASN A 270 21.42 11.13 30.12
N HIS A 271 20.32 10.36 30.10
CA HIS A 271 19.45 10.27 28.93
C HIS A 271 18.75 11.60 28.61
N PHE A 272 18.12 12.26 29.58
CA PHE A 272 17.49 13.56 29.37
C PHE A 272 18.49 14.66 28.97
N THR A 273 19.71 14.64 29.53
CA THR A 273 20.77 15.58 29.11
C THR A 273 21.11 15.41 27.63
N LYS A 274 21.28 14.18 27.17
CA LYS A 274 21.51 13.89 25.75
C LYS A 274 20.36 14.32 24.85
N ALA A 275 19.11 14.14 25.30
CA ALA A 275 17.93 14.63 24.58
C ALA A 275 17.96 16.16 24.42
N ILE A 276 18.33 16.91 25.49
CA ILE A 276 18.51 18.37 25.47
C ILE A 276 19.58 18.78 24.46
N ASP A 277 20.76 18.14 24.48
CA ASP A 277 21.85 18.49 23.58
C ASP A 277 21.44 18.34 22.11
N VAL A 278 20.69 17.28 21.78
CA VAL A 278 20.14 17.08 20.45
C VAL A 278 19.06 18.12 20.11
N ASN A 279 18.19 18.47 21.05
CA ASN A 279 17.16 19.50 20.85
C ASN A 279 17.73 20.89 20.60
N ARG A 280 18.79 21.26 21.30
CA ARG A 280 19.53 22.49 21.02
C ARG A 280 20.05 22.57 19.59
N PHE A 281 20.57 21.45 19.08
CA PHE A 281 20.97 21.34 17.68
C PHE A 281 19.79 21.48 16.71
N LEU A 282 18.63 20.90 17.07
CA LEU A 282 17.40 20.98 16.26
C LEU A 282 16.72 22.36 16.33
N GLY A 283 17.10 23.20 17.30
CA GLY A 283 16.51 24.53 17.48
C GLY A 283 15.06 24.49 17.96
N ASN A 284 14.68 23.52 18.80
CA ASN A 284 13.32 23.38 19.34
C ASN A 284 13.29 23.71 20.85
N PRO A 285 13.16 24.96 21.24
CA PRO A 285 13.21 25.36 22.64
C PRO A 285 12.04 24.83 23.48
N ILE A 286 10.88 24.57 22.86
CA ILE A 286 9.71 24.07 23.59
C ILE A 286 9.95 22.63 24.06
N THR A 287 10.50 21.77 23.21
CA THR A 287 10.83 20.38 23.59
C THR A 287 12.04 20.38 24.58
N GLU A 288 12.99 21.27 24.40
CA GLU A 288 14.07 21.44 25.39
C GLU A 288 13.50 21.73 26.77
N ALA A 289 12.51 22.63 26.90
CA ALA A 289 11.86 22.96 28.16
C ALA A 289 11.19 21.74 28.81
N VAL A 290 10.54 20.88 28.02
CA VAL A 290 9.95 19.63 28.55
C VAL A 290 11.03 18.73 29.17
N HIS A 291 12.15 18.52 28.47
CA HIS A 291 13.24 17.71 29.02
C HIS A 291 13.92 18.34 30.25
N ILE A 292 13.97 19.68 30.33
CA ILE A 292 14.44 20.39 31.56
C ILE A 292 13.48 20.08 32.72
N GLY A 293 12.16 20.06 32.50
CA GLY A 293 11.17 19.62 33.47
C GLY A 293 11.40 18.18 33.95
N SER A 294 11.64 17.26 33.02
CA SER A 294 11.99 15.87 33.36
C SER A 294 13.28 15.75 34.17
N ILE A 295 14.28 16.59 33.90
CA ILE A 295 15.49 16.68 34.77
C ILE A 295 15.10 17.17 36.17
N GLY A 296 14.15 18.10 36.28
CA GLY A 296 13.58 18.51 37.56
C GLY A 296 12.98 17.35 38.34
N ASP A 297 12.23 16.45 37.66
CA ASP A 297 11.69 15.22 38.27
C ASP A 297 12.80 14.29 38.77
N VAL A 298 13.89 14.15 38.02
CA VAL A 298 15.07 13.38 38.46
C VAL A 298 15.68 13.96 39.72
N HIS A 299 15.89 15.29 39.77
CA HIS A 299 16.43 15.97 40.97
C HIS A 299 15.47 15.83 42.16
N LEU A 300 14.16 15.95 41.93
CA LEU A 300 13.15 15.75 42.96
C LEU A 300 13.21 14.31 43.53
N HIS A 301 13.33 13.29 42.65
CA HIS A 301 13.49 11.91 43.08
C HIS A 301 14.76 11.66 43.89
N LYS A 302 15.82 12.44 43.64
CA LYS A 302 17.09 12.41 44.42
C LYS A 302 17.01 13.22 45.70
N GLY A 303 15.89 13.92 46.00
CA GLY A 303 15.74 14.82 47.15
C GLY A 303 16.49 16.15 47.02
N GLN A 304 16.93 16.51 45.82
CA GLN A 304 17.67 17.75 45.52
C GLN A 304 16.67 18.86 45.18
N LEU A 305 16.11 19.46 46.22
CA LEU A 305 14.98 20.40 46.08
C LEU A 305 15.34 21.70 45.38
N ASP A 306 16.54 22.26 45.63
CA ASP A 306 16.99 23.50 45.03
C ASP A 306 17.21 23.34 43.52
N GLU A 307 17.92 22.25 43.10
CA GLU A 307 18.16 21.95 41.70
C GLU A 307 16.85 21.62 40.95
N ALA A 308 15.93 20.89 41.57
CA ALA A 308 14.62 20.61 41.01
C ALA A 308 13.82 21.89 40.77
N TYR A 309 13.81 22.79 41.77
CA TYR A 309 13.13 24.08 41.67
C TYR A 309 13.66 24.91 40.51
N ASP A 310 15.00 25.02 40.38
CA ASP A 310 15.65 25.77 39.30
C ASP A 310 15.29 25.21 37.91
N CYS A 311 15.27 23.90 37.78
CA CYS A 311 14.84 23.23 36.54
C CYS A 311 13.38 23.56 36.17
N TYR A 312 12.45 23.42 37.12
CA TYR A 312 11.05 23.73 36.85
C TYR A 312 10.82 25.20 36.54
N ASN A 313 11.52 26.11 37.26
CA ASN A 313 11.44 27.53 36.97
C ASN A 313 11.93 27.86 35.55
N THR A 314 13.05 27.29 35.14
CA THR A 314 13.58 27.44 33.77
C THR A 314 12.60 26.90 32.72
N ALA A 315 12.04 25.71 32.95
CA ALA A 315 11.05 25.12 32.06
C ALA A 315 9.79 26.01 31.95
N LEU A 316 9.31 26.59 33.06
CA LEU A 316 8.16 27.48 33.07
C LEU A 316 8.40 28.75 32.25
N GLU A 317 9.58 29.36 32.36
CA GLU A 317 9.94 30.56 31.59
C GLU A 317 9.94 30.26 30.06
N MET A 318 10.41 29.07 29.66
CA MET A 318 10.46 28.66 28.26
C MET A 318 9.10 28.20 27.72
N LEU A 319 8.23 27.65 28.56
CA LEU A 319 6.89 27.18 28.20
C LEU A 319 5.84 28.29 28.23
N LEU A 320 6.17 29.46 28.75
CA LEU A 320 5.24 30.57 28.80
C LEU A 320 4.77 30.93 27.39
N ASP A 321 3.47 31.04 27.20
CA ASP A 321 2.81 31.32 25.92
C ASP A 321 3.00 30.20 24.84
N SER A 322 3.46 29.02 25.23
CA SER A 322 3.56 27.87 24.32
C SER A 322 2.24 27.08 24.20
N GLU A 323 2.13 26.24 23.16
CA GLU A 323 1.00 25.32 23.01
C GLU A 323 1.06 24.14 24.01
N ARG A 324 2.17 23.96 24.73
CA ARG A 324 2.41 22.91 25.73
C ARG A 324 1.85 23.28 27.10
N VAL A 325 0.58 23.63 27.12
CA VAL A 325 -0.10 24.17 28.32
C VAL A 325 -0.14 23.14 29.45
N GLY A 326 -0.28 21.84 29.14
CA GLY A 326 -0.23 20.78 30.15
C GLY A 326 1.10 20.74 30.88
N ASP A 327 2.21 20.69 30.14
CA ASP A 327 3.56 20.65 30.69
C ASP A 327 3.87 21.89 31.54
N TYR A 328 3.37 23.07 31.14
CA TYR A 328 3.49 24.28 31.93
C TYR A 328 2.85 24.13 33.33
N TYR A 329 1.60 23.66 33.40
CA TYR A 329 0.90 23.50 34.66
C TYR A 329 1.43 22.35 35.51
N ASP A 330 1.95 21.28 34.91
CA ASP A 330 2.62 20.19 35.64
C ASP A 330 3.90 20.69 36.29
N ASN A 331 4.76 21.40 35.57
CA ASN A 331 5.96 22.01 36.14
C ASN A 331 5.63 23.04 37.26
N LEU A 332 4.55 23.83 37.08
CA LEU A 332 4.09 24.77 38.08
C LEU A 332 3.62 24.06 39.37
N LEU A 333 2.94 22.92 39.24
CA LEU A 333 2.55 22.09 40.36
C LEU A 333 3.77 21.56 41.14
N GLN A 334 4.75 20.98 40.42
CA GLN A 334 5.94 20.44 41.07
C GLN A 334 6.73 21.55 41.78
N MET A 335 6.90 22.71 41.15
CA MET A 335 7.51 23.89 41.76
C MET A 335 6.76 24.34 43.03
N THR A 336 5.43 24.34 43.04
CA THR A 336 4.64 24.72 44.22
C THR A 336 4.69 23.66 45.32
N LYS A 337 4.80 22.37 44.99
CA LYS A 337 5.05 21.30 45.96
C LYS A 337 6.38 21.51 46.68
N ILE A 338 7.46 21.83 45.95
CA ILE A 338 8.76 22.13 46.53
C ILE A 338 8.63 23.36 47.44
N LYS A 339 7.96 24.44 46.97
CA LYS A 339 7.81 25.68 47.71
C LYS A 339 6.98 25.50 48.99
N SER A 340 6.10 24.55 49.07
CA SER A 340 5.35 24.20 50.29
C SER A 340 6.10 23.23 51.21
N ASN A 341 7.24 22.67 50.79
CA ASN A 341 8.05 21.75 51.60
C ASN A 341 8.89 22.53 52.64
N PRO A 342 8.79 22.23 53.96
CA PRO A 342 9.58 22.90 55.00
C PRO A 342 11.10 22.73 54.86
N GLU A 343 11.58 21.69 54.18
CA GLU A 343 13.01 21.43 53.97
C GLU A 343 13.61 22.29 52.85
N PHE A 344 12.78 22.98 52.05
CA PHE A 344 13.26 23.86 51.00
C PHE A 344 13.71 25.20 51.55
N ALA A 345 14.91 25.66 51.14
CA ALA A 345 15.51 26.87 51.66
C ALA A 345 14.66 28.15 51.43
N GLN A 346 13.90 28.20 50.33
CA GLN A 346 12.98 29.30 49.98
C GLN A 346 11.52 28.91 50.25
N HIS A 347 11.28 28.09 51.27
CA HIS A 347 9.93 27.69 51.69
C HIS A 347 9.00 28.88 51.88
N ASP A 348 7.85 28.85 51.24
CA ASP A 348 6.80 29.89 51.35
C ASP A 348 5.42 29.24 51.01
N ILE A 349 4.80 28.72 52.06
CA ILE A 349 3.51 28.01 51.91
C ILE A 349 2.37 28.97 51.51
N SER A 350 2.44 30.26 51.90
CA SER A 350 1.41 31.25 51.55
C SER A 350 1.47 31.59 50.06
N LYS A 351 2.68 31.68 49.51
CA LYS A 351 2.88 31.95 48.08
C LYS A 351 2.48 30.70 47.26
N ALA A 352 2.81 29.49 47.73
CA ALA A 352 2.38 28.26 47.09
C ALA A 352 0.84 28.16 47.07
N GLU A 353 0.16 28.45 48.18
CA GLU A 353 -1.28 28.50 48.29
C GLU A 353 -1.93 29.45 47.26
N THR A 354 -1.39 30.68 47.18
CA THR A 354 -1.89 31.69 46.23
C THR A 354 -1.79 31.17 44.78
N ILE A 355 -0.62 30.66 44.38
CA ILE A 355 -0.39 30.14 43.03
C ILE A 355 -1.39 29.00 42.72
N LEU A 356 -1.55 28.05 43.63
CA LEU A 356 -2.45 26.92 43.43
C LEU A 356 -3.91 27.37 43.26
N LEU A 357 -4.37 28.32 44.09
CA LEU A 357 -5.76 28.80 44.02
C LEU A 357 -6.04 29.60 42.74
N GLU A 358 -5.13 30.50 42.36
CA GLU A 358 -5.25 31.29 41.12
C GLU A 358 -5.25 30.39 39.86
N THR A 359 -4.44 29.33 39.88
CA THR A 359 -4.31 28.43 38.76
C THR A 359 -5.54 27.55 38.53
N LEU A 360 -6.27 27.16 39.57
CA LEU A 360 -7.45 26.29 39.47
C LEU A 360 -8.52 26.83 38.51
N GLU A 361 -8.74 28.12 38.45
CA GLU A 361 -9.71 28.70 37.50
C GLU A 361 -9.30 28.50 36.04
N SER A 362 -8.01 28.65 35.77
CA SER A 362 -7.44 28.41 34.42
C SER A 362 -7.52 26.94 34.00
N LEU A 363 -7.20 26.01 34.93
CA LEU A 363 -7.29 24.59 34.71
C LEU A 363 -8.73 24.13 34.35
N ARG A 364 -9.72 24.71 35.06
CA ARG A 364 -11.14 24.44 34.77
C ARG A 364 -11.57 24.93 33.40
N LYS A 365 -11.16 26.17 33.02
CA LYS A 365 -11.45 26.76 31.71
C LYS A 365 -10.84 25.91 30.57
N LEU A 366 -9.66 25.37 30.80
CA LEU A 366 -8.93 24.52 29.83
C LEU A 366 -9.34 23.05 29.88
N SER A 367 -10.22 22.67 30.82
CA SER A 367 -10.68 21.29 31.03
C SER A 367 -9.55 20.28 31.31
N LEU A 368 -8.45 20.70 31.93
CA LEU A 368 -7.30 19.88 32.29
C LEU A 368 -7.56 19.11 33.62
N LYS A 369 -8.51 18.15 33.56
CA LYS A 369 -9.06 17.49 34.76
C LYS A 369 -8.03 16.71 35.59
N SER A 370 -7.09 16.00 34.95
CA SER A 370 -6.05 15.24 35.65
C SER A 370 -5.12 16.18 36.45
N ILE A 371 -4.76 17.30 35.87
CA ILE A 371 -3.93 18.33 36.52
C ILE A 371 -4.75 19.02 37.61
N GLU A 372 -6.03 19.41 37.36
CA GLU A 372 -6.94 19.96 38.35
C GLU A 372 -7.02 19.05 39.60
N LEU A 373 -7.16 17.75 39.38
CA LEU A 373 -7.18 16.77 40.46
C LEU A 373 -5.90 16.79 41.30
N ALA A 374 -4.73 16.83 40.63
CA ALA A 374 -3.44 16.88 41.32
C ALA A 374 -3.25 18.16 42.15
N TYR A 375 -3.72 19.31 41.64
CA TYR A 375 -3.73 20.58 42.39
C TYR A 375 -4.65 20.53 43.61
N LEU A 376 -5.87 19.99 43.45
CA LEU A 376 -6.84 19.85 44.56
C LEU A 376 -6.33 18.92 45.65
N ASN A 377 -5.70 17.81 45.27
CA ASN A 377 -5.09 16.88 46.23
C ASN A 377 -3.94 17.56 46.99
N HIS A 378 -3.07 18.29 46.28
CA HIS A 378 -1.97 18.99 46.92
C HIS A 378 -2.46 20.10 47.88
N LEU A 379 -3.51 20.85 47.52
CA LEU A 379 -4.15 21.83 48.43
C LEU A 379 -4.74 21.14 49.68
N SER A 380 -5.43 20.03 49.51
CA SER A 380 -5.97 19.25 50.61
C SER A 380 -4.87 18.81 51.59
N ASP A 381 -3.78 18.23 51.06
CA ASP A 381 -2.65 17.77 51.87
C ASP A 381 -1.91 18.95 52.55
N MET A 382 -1.76 20.08 51.87
CA MET A 382 -1.14 21.29 52.38
C MET A 382 -1.95 21.87 53.56
N TYR A 383 -3.27 21.98 53.44
CA TYR A 383 -4.14 22.42 54.54
C TYR A 383 -4.18 21.45 55.71
N LYS A 384 -4.15 20.15 55.40
CA LYS A 384 -4.05 19.10 56.43
C LYS A 384 -2.75 19.22 57.25
N SER A 385 -1.60 19.50 56.58
CA SER A 385 -0.31 19.70 57.25
C SER A 385 -0.31 20.91 58.16
N GLN A 386 -1.12 21.93 57.83
CA GLN A 386 -1.32 23.12 58.66
C GLN A 386 -2.35 22.93 59.79
N GLY A 387 -3.01 21.78 59.91
CA GLY A 387 -4.09 21.53 60.87
C GLY A 387 -5.42 22.22 60.54
N LYS A 388 -5.56 22.77 59.32
CA LYS A 388 -6.78 23.42 58.80
C LYS A 388 -7.72 22.34 58.19
N TRP A 389 -8.37 21.56 59.06
CA TRP A 389 -9.12 20.36 58.65
C TRP A 389 -10.39 20.64 57.84
N GLU A 390 -11.03 21.81 58.06
CA GLU A 390 -12.23 22.19 57.32
C GLU A 390 -11.90 22.49 55.86
N GLU A 391 -10.87 23.30 55.62
CA GLU A 391 -10.38 23.64 54.28
C GLU A 391 -9.84 22.38 53.59
N ALA A 392 -9.06 21.57 54.27
CA ALA A 392 -8.57 20.30 53.77
C ALA A 392 -9.72 19.38 53.27
N TYR A 393 -10.79 19.30 54.08
CA TYR A 393 -11.95 18.50 53.68
C TYR A 393 -12.71 19.07 52.49
N GLN A 394 -12.84 20.40 52.38
CA GLN A 394 -13.46 21.04 51.21
C GLN A 394 -12.72 20.70 49.90
N PHE A 395 -11.40 20.82 49.90
CA PHE A 395 -10.58 20.49 48.72
C PHE A 395 -10.58 18.99 48.42
N TYR A 396 -10.61 18.13 49.45
CA TYR A 396 -10.79 16.68 49.28
C TYR A 396 -12.11 16.34 48.59
N VAL A 397 -13.23 16.94 49.00
CA VAL A 397 -14.53 16.73 48.35
C VAL A 397 -14.51 17.18 46.89
N LEU A 398 -13.88 18.31 46.60
CA LEU A 398 -13.71 18.78 45.21
C LEU A 398 -12.85 17.81 44.41
N SER A 399 -11.76 17.28 44.96
CA SER A 399 -10.92 16.31 44.27
C SER A 399 -11.69 15.02 43.98
N MET A 400 -12.51 14.55 44.90
CA MET A 400 -13.38 13.35 44.67
C MET A 400 -14.39 13.57 43.54
N ASN A 401 -14.98 14.77 43.45
CA ASN A 401 -15.88 15.10 42.35
C ASN A 401 -15.15 15.08 40.99
N VAL A 402 -13.97 15.70 40.90
CA VAL A 402 -13.15 15.71 39.70
C VAL A 402 -12.70 14.27 39.35
N GLN A 403 -12.30 13.48 40.35
CA GLN A 403 -11.97 12.06 40.13
C GLN A 403 -13.15 11.26 39.55
N GLN A 404 -14.38 11.54 40.02
CA GLN A 404 -15.57 10.89 39.46
C GLN A 404 -15.84 11.31 38.01
N GLU A 405 -15.58 12.59 37.68
CA GLU A 405 -15.65 13.06 36.28
C GLU A 405 -14.60 12.37 35.41
N ILE A 406 -13.35 12.23 35.88
CA ILE A 406 -12.27 11.52 35.18
C ILE A 406 -12.69 10.07 34.93
N ASN A 407 -13.14 9.34 35.97
CA ASN A 407 -13.59 7.95 35.84
C ASN A 407 -14.75 7.82 34.84
N SER A 408 -15.67 8.80 34.81
CA SER A 408 -16.77 8.82 33.83
C SER A 408 -16.27 9.04 32.41
N ASN A 409 -15.23 9.86 32.20
CA ASN A 409 -14.59 10.08 30.91
C ASN A 409 -13.81 8.82 30.47
N GLU A 410 -13.08 8.18 31.36
CA GLU A 410 -12.40 6.89 31.07
C GLU A 410 -13.38 5.82 30.60
N VAL A 411 -14.58 5.73 31.23
CA VAL A 411 -15.63 4.83 30.76
C VAL A 411 -16.10 5.20 29.36
N ARG A 412 -16.28 6.50 29.09
CA ARG A 412 -16.64 6.97 27.74
C ARG A 412 -15.56 6.64 26.70
N ASP A 413 -14.29 6.81 27.06
CA ASP A 413 -13.18 6.53 26.15
C ASP A 413 -13.08 5.02 25.89
N LYS A 414 -13.25 4.16 26.91
CA LYS A 414 -13.39 2.72 26.71
C LYS A 414 -14.57 2.34 25.81
N ILE A 415 -15.70 3.05 25.91
CA ILE A 415 -16.85 2.85 25.01
C ILE A 415 -16.46 3.21 23.58
N LYS A 416 -15.77 4.35 23.36
CA LYS A 416 -15.27 4.74 22.03
C LYS A 416 -14.30 3.71 21.45
N ASP A 417 -13.40 3.17 22.28
CA ASP A 417 -12.49 2.10 21.86
C ASP A 417 -13.25 0.83 21.48
N MET A 418 -14.30 0.47 22.22
CA MET A 418 -15.17 -0.65 21.86
C MET A 418 -15.94 -0.38 20.55
N GLU A 419 -16.48 0.82 20.37
CA GLU A 419 -17.14 1.25 19.13
C GLU A 419 -16.17 1.20 17.96
N PHE A 420 -14.93 1.67 18.14
CA PHE A 420 -13.87 1.56 17.15
C PHE A 420 -13.57 0.10 16.78
N GLN A 421 -13.40 -0.79 17.77
CA GLN A 421 -13.15 -2.22 17.50
C GLN A 421 -14.32 -2.86 16.75
N GLN A 422 -15.56 -2.51 17.09
CA GLN A 422 -16.75 -3.00 16.39
C GLN A 422 -16.80 -2.48 14.94
N ALA A 423 -16.57 -1.19 14.74
CA ALA A 423 -16.55 -0.58 13.41
C ALA A 423 -15.42 -1.18 12.54
N TYR A 424 -14.23 -1.34 13.12
CA TYR A 424 -13.10 -2.01 12.47
C TYR A 424 -13.46 -3.44 12.06
N HIS A 425 -14.05 -4.23 12.94
CA HIS A 425 -14.45 -5.61 12.64
C HIS A 425 -15.46 -5.67 11.49
N GLN A 426 -16.46 -4.79 11.49
CA GLN A 426 -17.42 -4.68 10.38
C GLN A 426 -16.76 -4.28 9.05
N MET A 427 -15.81 -3.37 9.10
CA MET A 427 -15.01 -2.95 7.94
C MET A 427 -14.22 -4.13 7.36
N GLU A 428 -13.50 -4.89 8.22
CA GLU A 428 -12.71 -6.05 7.77
C GLU A 428 -13.61 -7.17 7.21
N GLN A 429 -14.78 -7.41 7.78
CA GLN A 429 -15.74 -8.37 7.21
C GLN A 429 -16.20 -7.97 5.81
N LYS A 430 -16.57 -6.70 5.60
CA LYS A 430 -16.95 -6.19 4.28
C LYS A 430 -15.81 -6.31 3.27
N ARG A 431 -14.59 -5.96 3.69
CA ARG A 431 -13.39 -6.07 2.87
C ARG A 431 -13.14 -7.52 2.45
N LEU A 432 -13.22 -8.47 3.40
CA LEU A 432 -13.00 -9.89 3.10
C LEU A 432 -14.02 -10.42 2.08
N VAL A 433 -15.29 -10.08 2.24
CA VAL A 433 -16.36 -10.44 1.28
C VAL A 433 -16.05 -9.89 -0.12
N GLU A 434 -15.61 -8.64 -0.23
CA GLU A 434 -15.29 -8.05 -1.54
C GLU A 434 -14.05 -8.67 -2.17
N LEU A 435 -13.00 -8.96 -1.38
CA LEU A 435 -11.81 -9.67 -1.85
C LEU A 435 -12.16 -11.07 -2.37
N THR A 436 -12.97 -11.82 -1.61
CA THR A 436 -13.44 -13.15 -2.07
C THR A 436 -14.21 -13.04 -3.38
N ARG A 437 -15.10 -12.06 -3.50
CA ARG A 437 -15.86 -11.83 -4.72
C ARG A 437 -14.98 -11.46 -5.92
N LEU A 438 -13.91 -10.70 -5.70
CA LEU A 438 -12.93 -10.38 -6.75
C LEU A 438 -12.16 -11.63 -7.18
N GLN A 439 -11.71 -12.44 -6.23
CA GLN A 439 -11.03 -13.71 -6.52
C GLN A 439 -11.93 -14.68 -7.29
N GLU A 440 -13.20 -14.82 -6.91
CA GLU A 440 -14.17 -15.62 -7.65
C GLU A 440 -14.35 -15.13 -9.10
N LYS A 441 -14.39 -13.80 -9.31
CA LYS A 441 -14.47 -13.22 -10.66
C LYS A 441 -13.22 -13.50 -11.49
N GLU A 442 -12.04 -13.38 -10.90
CA GLU A 442 -10.77 -13.69 -11.56
C GLU A 442 -10.70 -15.18 -11.93
N GLN A 443 -11.08 -16.06 -11.01
CA GLN A 443 -11.13 -17.49 -11.27
C GLN A 443 -12.08 -17.82 -12.43
N LEU A 444 -13.29 -17.26 -12.44
CA LEU A 444 -14.24 -17.44 -13.54
C LEU A 444 -13.70 -16.98 -14.90
N LEU A 445 -12.91 -15.89 -14.92
CA LEU A 445 -12.26 -15.45 -16.15
C LEU A 445 -11.23 -16.47 -16.65
N HIS A 446 -10.44 -17.06 -15.77
CA HIS A 446 -9.48 -18.10 -16.11
C HIS A 446 -10.13 -19.44 -16.52
N GLU A 447 -11.36 -19.72 -16.06
CA GLU A 447 -12.13 -20.90 -16.48
C GLU A 447 -12.73 -20.73 -17.90
N ILE A 448 -12.98 -19.48 -18.33
CA ILE A 448 -13.64 -19.18 -19.62
C ILE A 448 -12.62 -18.80 -20.69
N LEU A 449 -11.49 -18.21 -20.34
CA LEU A 449 -10.50 -17.65 -21.25
C LEU A 449 -9.11 -18.24 -20.99
N PRO A 450 -8.25 -18.33 -22.01
CA PRO A 450 -6.84 -18.67 -21.81
C PRO A 450 -6.17 -17.74 -20.81
N SER A 451 -5.28 -18.27 -19.96
CA SER A 451 -4.70 -17.52 -18.83
C SER A 451 -4.03 -16.20 -19.24
N HIS A 452 -3.27 -16.19 -20.37
CA HIS A 452 -2.63 -14.97 -20.87
C HIS A 452 -3.64 -13.91 -21.31
N VAL A 453 -4.82 -14.30 -21.78
CA VAL A 453 -5.92 -13.41 -22.18
C VAL A 453 -6.66 -12.89 -20.95
N ALA A 454 -6.95 -13.75 -19.98
CA ALA A 454 -7.58 -13.39 -18.72
C ALA A 454 -6.74 -12.35 -17.98
N GLU A 455 -5.41 -12.53 -17.90
CA GLU A 455 -4.50 -11.56 -17.31
C GLU A 455 -4.53 -10.17 -17.98
N LYS A 456 -4.59 -10.12 -19.33
CA LYS A 456 -4.70 -8.85 -20.06
C LYS A 456 -6.00 -8.11 -19.75
N ILE A 457 -7.12 -8.85 -19.64
CA ILE A 457 -8.41 -8.28 -19.25
C ILE A 457 -8.35 -7.75 -17.80
N ILE A 458 -7.76 -8.50 -16.88
CA ILE A 458 -7.58 -8.08 -15.47
C ILE A 458 -6.73 -6.81 -15.37
N ARG A 459 -5.71 -6.68 -16.25
CA ARG A 459 -4.90 -5.45 -16.36
C ARG A 459 -5.64 -4.27 -17.00
N GLY A 460 -6.86 -4.49 -17.52
CA GLY A 460 -7.71 -3.44 -18.08
C GLY A 460 -7.49 -3.18 -19.57
N GLU A 461 -6.84 -4.08 -20.30
CA GLU A 461 -6.69 -3.97 -21.74
C GLU A 461 -8.05 -4.12 -22.43
N LYS A 462 -8.43 -3.16 -23.27
CA LYS A 462 -9.75 -3.09 -23.91
C LYS A 462 -9.81 -3.83 -25.25
N THR A 463 -8.69 -4.00 -25.91
CA THR A 463 -8.59 -4.64 -27.21
C THR A 463 -7.48 -5.67 -27.14
N ILE A 464 -7.83 -6.94 -27.27
CA ILE A 464 -6.87 -8.03 -27.26
C ILE A 464 -6.93 -8.67 -28.64
N ALA A 465 -5.88 -8.49 -29.41
CA ALA A 465 -5.67 -9.09 -30.73
C ALA A 465 -4.18 -9.39 -30.88
N GLU A 466 -3.85 -10.64 -31.26
CA GLU A 466 -2.49 -11.13 -31.40
C GLU A 466 -2.31 -11.77 -32.76
N GLU A 467 -1.29 -11.34 -33.51
CA GLU A 467 -0.92 -11.96 -34.79
C GLU A 467 0.00 -13.15 -34.52
N CYS A 468 -0.33 -14.29 -35.10
CA CYS A 468 0.51 -15.48 -35.07
C CYS A 468 0.91 -15.86 -36.52
N HIS A 469 2.20 -15.92 -36.78
CA HIS A 469 2.72 -16.17 -38.11
C HIS A 469 2.55 -17.62 -38.57
N ASP A 470 2.56 -18.58 -37.65
CA ASP A 470 2.40 -20.00 -37.95
C ASP A 470 1.72 -20.73 -36.79
N MET A 471 0.42 -20.90 -36.88
CA MET A 471 -0.41 -21.62 -35.91
C MET A 471 -0.93 -22.91 -36.50
N THR A 472 -0.85 -24.00 -35.76
CA THR A 472 -1.46 -25.25 -36.17
C THR A 472 -2.89 -25.33 -35.64
N ILE A 473 -3.84 -25.56 -36.57
CA ILE A 473 -5.27 -25.59 -36.29
C ILE A 473 -5.79 -27.00 -36.63
N MET A 474 -6.61 -27.51 -35.75
CA MET A 474 -7.28 -28.79 -35.92
C MET A 474 -8.79 -28.65 -35.79
N PHE A 475 -9.51 -29.32 -36.66
CA PHE A 475 -10.93 -29.63 -36.50
C PHE A 475 -11.09 -31.15 -36.40
N ALA A 476 -11.91 -31.60 -35.44
CA ALA A 476 -12.29 -32.99 -35.29
C ALA A 476 -13.82 -33.07 -35.19
N ASP A 477 -14.46 -33.90 -36.01
CA ASP A 477 -15.90 -33.97 -36.17
C ASP A 477 -16.40 -35.41 -36.05
N ILE A 478 -17.61 -35.59 -35.51
CA ILE A 478 -18.22 -36.90 -35.30
C ILE A 478 -18.87 -37.35 -36.60
N VAL A 479 -18.43 -38.51 -37.12
CA VAL A 479 -18.95 -39.03 -38.37
C VAL A 479 -20.42 -39.44 -38.23
N GLY A 480 -21.30 -38.90 -39.10
CA GLY A 480 -22.71 -39.22 -39.13
C GLY A 480 -23.55 -38.66 -37.96
N PHE A 481 -23.05 -37.68 -37.24
CA PHE A 481 -23.73 -37.10 -36.10
C PHE A 481 -25.14 -36.58 -36.41
N THR A 482 -25.37 -36.00 -37.59
CA THR A 482 -26.70 -35.53 -38.00
C THR A 482 -27.73 -36.66 -37.98
N SER A 483 -27.40 -37.81 -38.54
CA SER A 483 -28.27 -38.98 -38.54
C SER A 483 -28.42 -39.63 -37.15
N LEU A 484 -27.36 -39.54 -36.34
CA LEU A 484 -27.36 -40.01 -34.96
C LEU A 484 -28.26 -39.12 -34.08
N SER A 485 -28.20 -37.82 -34.26
CA SER A 485 -28.97 -36.84 -33.48
C SER A 485 -30.48 -36.92 -33.74
N GLU A 486 -30.91 -37.42 -34.94
CA GLU A 486 -32.32 -37.69 -35.23
C GLU A 486 -32.87 -38.89 -34.46
N GLN A 487 -31.99 -39.77 -33.97
CA GLN A 487 -32.38 -41.03 -33.29
C GLN A 487 -32.31 -40.89 -31.76
N LEU A 488 -31.62 -39.90 -31.24
CA LEU A 488 -31.37 -39.67 -29.80
C LEU A 488 -32.32 -38.66 -29.19
N GLN A 489 -32.62 -38.83 -27.90
CA GLN A 489 -33.28 -37.79 -27.13
C GLN A 489 -32.30 -36.62 -26.84
N PRO A 490 -32.80 -35.38 -26.71
CA PRO A 490 -31.93 -34.22 -26.49
C PRO A 490 -30.94 -34.34 -25.29
N SER A 491 -31.34 -34.99 -24.21
CA SER A 491 -30.46 -35.26 -23.06
C SER A 491 -29.32 -36.20 -23.41
N GLN A 492 -29.61 -37.25 -24.22
CA GLN A 492 -28.61 -38.22 -24.64
C GLN A 492 -27.59 -37.60 -25.61
N ILE A 493 -28.02 -36.64 -26.45
CA ILE A 493 -27.11 -35.90 -27.33
C ILE A 493 -26.13 -35.07 -26.48
N ILE A 494 -26.64 -34.37 -25.45
CA ILE A 494 -25.79 -33.56 -24.54
C ILE A 494 -24.83 -34.46 -23.75
N GLU A 495 -25.29 -35.60 -23.24
CA GLU A 495 -24.44 -36.57 -22.53
C GLU A 495 -23.33 -37.12 -23.42
N LEU A 496 -23.67 -37.47 -24.65
CA LEU A 496 -22.70 -37.96 -25.65
C LEU A 496 -21.64 -36.89 -25.95
N LEU A 497 -22.07 -35.68 -26.30
CA LEU A 497 -21.15 -34.58 -26.62
C LEU A 497 -20.27 -34.22 -25.41
N ASN A 498 -20.82 -34.16 -24.20
CA ASN A 498 -20.05 -33.93 -23.00
C ASN A 498 -19.01 -35.03 -22.77
N SER A 499 -19.36 -36.31 -22.98
CA SER A 499 -18.41 -37.41 -22.83
C SER A 499 -17.26 -37.30 -23.84
N VAL A 500 -17.57 -37.02 -25.12
CA VAL A 500 -16.56 -36.85 -26.18
C VAL A 500 -15.67 -35.65 -25.85
N TYR A 501 -16.26 -34.48 -25.56
CA TYR A 501 -15.48 -33.26 -25.34
C TYR A 501 -14.65 -33.32 -24.06
N SER A 502 -15.15 -33.92 -22.98
CA SER A 502 -14.34 -34.11 -21.77
C SER A 502 -13.10 -34.97 -22.01
N ASN A 503 -13.24 -36.03 -22.82
CA ASN A 503 -12.09 -36.86 -23.21
C ASN A 503 -11.10 -36.08 -24.07
N LEU A 504 -11.59 -35.30 -25.03
CA LEU A 504 -10.73 -34.45 -25.87
C LEU A 504 -10.05 -33.32 -25.07
N ASP A 505 -10.76 -32.70 -24.12
CA ASP A 505 -10.21 -31.66 -23.26
C ASP A 505 -9.07 -32.19 -22.37
N GLN A 506 -9.23 -33.37 -21.77
CA GLN A 506 -8.16 -34.03 -21.00
C GLN A 506 -6.93 -34.37 -21.87
N LEU A 507 -7.18 -34.89 -23.08
CA LEU A 507 -6.11 -35.18 -24.04
C LEU A 507 -5.40 -33.89 -24.48
N ALA A 508 -6.14 -32.81 -24.74
CA ALA A 508 -5.61 -31.53 -25.15
C ALA A 508 -4.69 -30.96 -24.06
N GLU A 509 -5.11 -31.00 -22.80
CA GLU A 509 -4.32 -30.57 -21.65
C GLU A 509 -2.99 -31.35 -21.55
N MET A 510 -3.02 -32.68 -21.70
CA MET A 510 -1.81 -33.51 -21.65
C MET A 510 -0.79 -33.18 -22.76
N HIS A 511 -1.27 -32.69 -23.91
CA HIS A 511 -0.42 -32.37 -25.06
C HIS A 511 -0.13 -30.88 -25.22
N GLY A 512 -0.59 -30.02 -24.31
CA GLY A 512 -0.43 -28.55 -24.42
C GLY A 512 -1.22 -27.96 -25.61
N ILE A 513 -2.36 -28.57 -25.96
CA ILE A 513 -3.25 -28.12 -27.02
C ILE A 513 -4.34 -27.23 -26.41
N GLU A 514 -4.59 -26.10 -27.04
CA GLU A 514 -5.60 -25.15 -26.59
C GLU A 514 -6.92 -25.39 -27.34
N LYS A 515 -7.98 -25.68 -26.59
CA LYS A 515 -9.35 -25.72 -27.12
C LYS A 515 -9.84 -24.29 -27.32
N ILE A 516 -10.37 -24.02 -28.50
CA ILE A 516 -10.98 -22.73 -28.80
C ILE A 516 -12.50 -22.77 -28.60
N LYS A 517 -13.17 -23.69 -29.26
CA LYS A 517 -14.63 -23.83 -29.20
C LYS A 517 -15.11 -25.14 -29.78
N THR A 518 -16.38 -25.40 -29.56
CA THR A 518 -17.11 -26.44 -30.32
C THR A 518 -18.09 -25.76 -31.28
N ILE A 519 -18.25 -26.31 -32.48
CA ILE A 519 -19.16 -25.83 -33.53
C ILE A 519 -20.08 -27.01 -33.91
N GLY A 520 -21.24 -27.08 -33.25
CA GLY A 520 -22.10 -28.28 -33.38
C GLY A 520 -21.42 -29.48 -32.75
N ASP A 521 -21.10 -30.48 -33.54
CA ASP A 521 -20.38 -31.70 -33.20
C ASP A 521 -18.87 -31.62 -33.49
N ALA A 522 -18.40 -30.52 -34.07
CA ALA A 522 -16.99 -30.30 -34.36
C ALA A 522 -16.25 -29.68 -33.18
N TYR A 523 -15.07 -30.20 -32.86
CA TYR A 523 -14.14 -29.72 -31.87
C TYR A 523 -13.01 -28.94 -32.54
N MET A 524 -12.83 -27.66 -32.21
CA MET A 524 -11.75 -26.83 -32.75
C MET A 524 -10.68 -26.62 -31.70
N ALA A 525 -9.43 -26.93 -32.05
CA ALA A 525 -8.27 -26.76 -31.22
C ALA A 525 -7.10 -26.13 -31.97
N ILE A 526 -6.21 -25.47 -31.24
CA ILE A 526 -5.00 -24.84 -31.78
C ILE A 526 -3.78 -25.27 -30.99
N CYS A 527 -2.62 -25.13 -31.62
CA CYS A 527 -1.33 -25.19 -30.95
C CYS A 527 -0.41 -24.12 -31.53
N ASN A 528 0.12 -23.33 -30.63
CA ASN A 528 1.13 -22.31 -30.92
C ASN A 528 2.19 -22.35 -29.81
N THR A 529 3.46 -22.53 -30.17
CA THR A 529 4.59 -22.43 -29.25
C THR A 529 5.62 -21.50 -29.89
N ASP A 530 5.80 -20.33 -29.31
CA ASP A 530 6.70 -19.28 -29.84
C ASP A 530 8.17 -19.71 -29.93
N GLU A 531 8.57 -20.73 -29.16
CA GLU A 531 9.97 -21.14 -29.02
C GLU A 531 10.48 -22.13 -30.09
N ASN A 532 9.60 -22.88 -30.76
CA ASN A 532 10.03 -23.85 -31.76
C ASN A 532 8.95 -24.12 -32.79
N LEU A 533 9.10 -23.56 -33.99
CA LEU A 533 8.15 -23.67 -35.13
C LEU A 533 7.79 -25.09 -35.56
N LYS A 534 8.48 -26.13 -35.13
CA LYS A 534 8.17 -27.53 -35.43
C LYS A 534 7.47 -28.26 -34.26
N GLU A 535 7.60 -27.76 -33.05
CA GLU A 535 7.08 -28.45 -31.87
C GLU A 535 5.56 -28.42 -31.80
N HIS A 536 4.91 -27.30 -32.10
CA HIS A 536 3.46 -27.18 -32.10
C HIS A 536 2.81 -28.12 -33.15
N LYS A 537 3.47 -28.31 -34.32
CA LYS A 537 3.00 -29.26 -35.35
C LYS A 537 3.09 -30.71 -34.88
N ARG A 538 4.19 -31.06 -34.19
CA ARG A 538 4.42 -32.39 -33.62
C ARG A 538 3.41 -32.69 -32.50
N GLN A 539 3.18 -31.74 -31.61
CA GLN A 539 2.21 -31.88 -30.52
C GLN A 539 0.79 -32.10 -31.07
N MET A 540 0.36 -31.25 -32.02
CA MET A 540 -0.95 -31.39 -32.65
C MET A 540 -1.14 -32.75 -33.33
N LEU A 541 -0.15 -33.24 -34.07
CA LEU A 541 -0.22 -34.56 -34.72
C LEU A 541 -0.24 -35.71 -33.69
N THR A 542 0.49 -35.59 -32.60
CA THR A 542 0.50 -36.58 -31.53
C THR A 542 -0.86 -36.62 -30.81
N PHE A 543 -1.44 -35.47 -30.54
CA PHE A 543 -2.78 -35.32 -30.01
C PHE A 543 -3.82 -35.94 -30.97
N ALA A 544 -3.83 -35.53 -32.24
CA ALA A 544 -4.77 -36.01 -33.23
C ALA A 544 -4.72 -37.53 -33.41
N LYS A 545 -3.53 -38.14 -33.33
CA LYS A 545 -3.36 -39.61 -33.42
C LYS A 545 -4.04 -40.36 -32.27
N GLN A 546 -4.15 -39.76 -31.08
CA GLN A 546 -4.74 -40.39 -29.90
C GLN A 546 -6.26 -40.22 -29.82
N ILE A 547 -6.84 -39.23 -30.50
CA ILE A 547 -8.28 -38.94 -30.47
C ILE A 547 -9.14 -40.16 -30.78
N PRO A 548 -8.94 -40.93 -31.89
CA PRO A 548 -9.80 -42.06 -32.19
C PRO A 548 -9.72 -43.17 -31.14
N HIS A 549 -8.56 -43.35 -30.52
CA HIS A 549 -8.41 -44.36 -29.47
C HIS A 549 -9.21 -43.99 -28.22
N SER A 550 -9.18 -42.72 -27.80
CA SER A 550 -9.95 -42.24 -26.65
C SER A 550 -11.46 -42.26 -26.89
N CYS A 551 -11.89 -42.10 -28.13
CA CYS A 551 -13.31 -42.11 -28.51
C CYS A 551 -13.88 -43.51 -28.74
N LYS A 552 -13.06 -44.52 -28.99
CA LYS A 552 -13.50 -45.94 -29.14
C LYS A 552 -14.13 -46.52 -27.87
N GLU A 553 -13.83 -45.97 -26.71
CA GLU A 553 -14.44 -46.37 -25.46
C GLU A 553 -15.89 -45.86 -25.31
N ILE A 554 -16.29 -44.92 -26.18
CA ILE A 554 -17.64 -44.37 -26.20
C ILE A 554 -18.49 -45.20 -27.13
N THR A 555 -19.39 -46.02 -26.57
CA THR A 555 -20.31 -46.86 -27.32
C THR A 555 -21.59 -46.11 -27.61
N LEU A 556 -21.99 -46.07 -28.87
CA LEU A 556 -23.25 -45.49 -29.30
C LEU A 556 -24.44 -46.38 -28.88
N PRO A 557 -25.67 -45.85 -28.74
CA PRO A 557 -26.85 -46.63 -28.36
C PRO A 557 -27.18 -47.80 -29.31
N ASN A 558 -26.73 -47.72 -30.55
CA ASN A 558 -26.88 -48.81 -31.53
C ASN A 558 -25.81 -49.91 -31.43
N GLY A 559 -24.84 -49.77 -30.51
CA GLY A 559 -23.74 -50.69 -30.28
C GLY A 559 -22.50 -50.44 -31.13
N ASP A 560 -22.51 -49.44 -32.02
CA ASP A 560 -21.36 -49.08 -32.84
C ASP A 560 -20.35 -48.23 -32.02
N CYS A 561 -19.08 -48.25 -32.43
CA CYS A 561 -18.06 -47.33 -31.89
C CYS A 561 -18.18 -45.97 -32.56
N LEU A 562 -17.94 -44.92 -31.80
CA LEU A 562 -17.88 -43.56 -32.30
C LEU A 562 -16.68 -43.41 -33.26
N GLN A 563 -16.94 -42.86 -34.44
CA GLN A 563 -15.91 -42.57 -35.44
C GLN A 563 -15.70 -41.05 -35.56
N ILE A 564 -14.45 -40.64 -35.70
CA ILE A 564 -14.06 -39.23 -35.84
C ILE A 564 -13.25 -39.04 -37.11
N ARG A 565 -13.47 -37.93 -37.79
CA ARG A 565 -12.62 -37.42 -38.87
C ARG A 565 -11.87 -36.19 -38.41
N ILE A 566 -10.63 -36.03 -38.85
CA ILE A 566 -9.75 -34.96 -38.36
C ILE A 566 -9.13 -34.23 -39.56
N GLY A 567 -9.17 -32.89 -39.51
CA GLY A 567 -8.50 -32.01 -40.46
C GLY A 567 -7.50 -31.12 -39.78
N ILE A 568 -6.26 -31.00 -40.31
CA ILE A 568 -5.20 -30.15 -39.74
C ILE A 568 -4.57 -29.31 -40.84
N HIS A 569 -4.29 -28.05 -40.50
CA HIS A 569 -3.49 -27.16 -41.34
C HIS A 569 -2.74 -26.16 -40.44
N SER A 570 -1.59 -25.62 -40.92
CA SER A 570 -0.87 -24.54 -40.27
C SER A 570 -0.78 -23.33 -41.18
N GLY A 571 -0.74 -22.15 -40.55
CA GLY A 571 -0.56 -20.89 -41.25
C GLY A 571 -0.81 -19.66 -40.40
N PRO A 572 -0.72 -18.47 -41.00
CA PRO A 572 -0.92 -17.24 -40.28
C PRO A 572 -2.36 -17.05 -39.83
N THR A 573 -2.50 -16.52 -38.58
CA THR A 573 -3.80 -16.27 -37.93
C THR A 573 -3.73 -15.05 -37.04
N VAL A 574 -4.91 -14.61 -36.62
CA VAL A 574 -5.09 -13.60 -35.56
C VAL A 574 -5.98 -14.22 -34.49
N THR A 575 -5.51 -14.17 -33.24
CA THR A 575 -6.32 -14.53 -32.07
C THR A 575 -6.81 -13.28 -31.35
N GLY A 576 -7.92 -13.35 -30.64
CA GLY A 576 -8.37 -12.20 -29.87
C GLY A 576 -9.70 -12.39 -29.20
N VAL A 577 -10.13 -11.35 -28.45
CA VAL A 577 -11.40 -11.32 -27.75
C VAL A 577 -12.36 -10.39 -28.45
N ILE A 578 -13.53 -10.90 -28.77
CA ILE A 578 -14.65 -10.12 -29.35
C ILE A 578 -15.81 -10.09 -28.36
N GLY A 579 -16.51 -8.97 -28.36
CA GLY A 579 -17.71 -8.74 -27.56
C GLY A 579 -17.48 -7.82 -26.38
N THR A 580 -18.55 -7.14 -25.97
CA THR A 580 -18.53 -6.23 -24.81
C THR A 580 -19.29 -6.77 -23.61
N LYS A 581 -20.34 -7.56 -23.84
CA LYS A 581 -21.18 -8.18 -22.80
C LYS A 581 -20.96 -9.69 -22.67
N LYS A 582 -20.71 -10.36 -23.79
CA LYS A 582 -20.31 -11.76 -23.84
C LYS A 582 -18.97 -11.80 -24.53
N LEU A 583 -17.92 -11.98 -23.75
CA LEU A 583 -16.56 -12.13 -24.25
C LEU A 583 -16.43 -13.50 -24.91
N SER A 584 -15.86 -13.54 -26.11
CA SER A 584 -15.55 -14.77 -26.82
C SER A 584 -14.13 -14.66 -27.35
N TYR A 585 -13.27 -15.55 -26.91
CA TYR A 585 -11.94 -15.73 -27.48
C TYR A 585 -12.06 -16.60 -28.71
N ASP A 586 -11.46 -16.19 -29.81
CA ASP A 586 -11.55 -16.92 -31.10
C ASP A 586 -10.29 -16.68 -31.93
N VAL A 587 -10.21 -17.46 -33.05
CA VAL A 587 -9.10 -17.43 -34.00
C VAL A 587 -9.65 -17.14 -35.39
N TRP A 588 -9.01 -16.22 -36.09
CA TRP A 588 -9.36 -15.85 -37.47
C TRP A 588 -8.16 -15.97 -38.40
N GLY A 589 -8.42 -16.36 -39.63
CA GLY A 589 -7.43 -16.43 -40.67
C GLY A 589 -7.82 -17.43 -41.75
N ASP A 590 -7.13 -17.38 -42.89
CA ASP A 590 -7.33 -18.29 -43.98
C ASP A 590 -6.95 -19.75 -43.60
N ALA A 591 -5.96 -19.90 -42.70
CA ALA A 591 -5.55 -21.18 -42.16
C ALA A 591 -6.68 -21.90 -41.40
N VAL A 592 -7.54 -21.18 -40.68
CA VAL A 592 -8.71 -21.73 -39.98
C VAL A 592 -9.68 -22.36 -40.98
N ASN A 593 -9.99 -21.61 -42.06
CA ASN A 593 -10.89 -22.10 -43.09
C ASN A 593 -10.32 -23.31 -43.83
N THR A 594 -8.99 -23.34 -44.00
CA THR A 594 -8.31 -24.45 -44.65
C THR A 594 -8.37 -25.71 -43.79
N ALA A 595 -8.09 -25.60 -42.47
CA ALA A 595 -8.18 -26.73 -41.54
C ALA A 595 -9.61 -27.30 -41.45
N ALA A 596 -10.65 -26.43 -41.39
CA ALA A 596 -12.04 -26.86 -41.40
C ALA A 596 -12.41 -27.63 -42.68
N ARG A 597 -11.86 -27.25 -43.84
CA ARG A 597 -12.07 -27.97 -45.10
C ARG A 597 -11.30 -29.29 -45.15
N MET A 598 -10.08 -29.35 -44.55
CA MET A 598 -9.38 -30.63 -44.38
C MET A 598 -10.27 -31.62 -43.61
N GLU A 599 -10.91 -31.18 -42.54
CA GLU A 599 -11.85 -32.01 -41.79
C GLU A 599 -13.04 -32.47 -42.66
N SER A 600 -13.73 -31.52 -43.31
CA SER A 600 -14.95 -31.82 -44.08
C SER A 600 -14.74 -32.78 -45.26
N TYR A 601 -13.54 -32.84 -45.81
CA TYR A 601 -13.16 -33.78 -46.89
C TYR A 601 -12.46 -35.04 -46.35
N GLY A 602 -12.26 -35.13 -45.02
CA GLY A 602 -11.65 -36.27 -44.34
C GLY A 602 -12.53 -37.53 -44.40
N GLU A 603 -11.89 -38.69 -44.31
CA GLU A 603 -12.56 -39.98 -44.16
C GLU A 603 -12.62 -40.39 -42.69
N PRO A 604 -13.58 -41.26 -42.29
CA PRO A 604 -13.63 -41.77 -40.93
C PRO A 604 -12.30 -42.39 -40.48
N GLU A 605 -11.90 -42.14 -39.22
CA GLU A 605 -10.67 -42.68 -38.63
C GLU A 605 -9.38 -42.27 -39.38
N THR A 606 -9.38 -41.10 -40.02
CA THR A 606 -8.20 -40.57 -40.72
C THR A 606 -7.90 -39.14 -40.34
N ILE A 607 -6.66 -38.72 -40.56
CA ILE A 607 -6.24 -37.31 -40.49
C ILE A 607 -6.02 -36.81 -41.91
N GLN A 608 -6.76 -35.80 -42.33
CA GLN A 608 -6.53 -35.12 -43.59
C GLN A 608 -5.77 -33.83 -43.36
N ILE A 609 -4.68 -33.64 -44.10
CA ILE A 609 -3.79 -32.51 -44.01
C ILE A 609 -3.53 -31.89 -45.38
N SER A 610 -3.19 -30.59 -45.42
CA SER A 610 -2.75 -29.96 -46.65
C SER A 610 -1.38 -30.51 -47.10
N GLN A 611 -1.09 -30.48 -48.41
CA GLN A 611 0.21 -30.87 -48.92
C GLN A 611 1.33 -30.01 -48.35
N GLU A 612 1.11 -28.71 -48.18
CA GLU A 612 2.07 -27.79 -47.58
C GLU A 612 2.45 -28.25 -46.16
N PHE A 613 1.46 -28.52 -45.34
CA PHE A 613 1.68 -29.01 -43.98
C PHE A 613 2.39 -30.38 -43.98
N TYR A 614 2.00 -31.29 -44.89
CA TYR A 614 2.65 -32.58 -44.99
C TYR A 614 4.15 -32.49 -45.31
N GLU A 615 4.55 -31.63 -46.23
CA GLU A 615 5.97 -31.43 -46.59
C GLU A 615 6.83 -31.01 -45.39
N GLU A 616 6.24 -30.27 -44.43
CA GLU A 616 6.94 -29.82 -43.23
C GLU A 616 7.03 -30.91 -42.15
N VAL A 617 6.07 -31.84 -42.08
CA VAL A 617 5.96 -32.84 -41.02
C VAL A 617 6.25 -34.28 -41.41
N LYS A 618 6.45 -34.57 -42.70
CA LYS A 618 6.65 -35.96 -43.24
C LYS A 618 7.80 -36.71 -42.57
N ASP A 619 8.79 -35.99 -42.04
CA ASP A 619 9.94 -36.59 -41.36
C ASP A 619 9.72 -36.85 -39.87
N PHE A 620 8.62 -36.42 -39.29
CA PHE A 620 8.31 -36.66 -37.87
C PHE A 620 8.00 -38.15 -37.65
N GLU A 621 8.49 -38.70 -36.53
CA GLU A 621 8.25 -40.12 -36.18
C GLU A 621 6.76 -40.42 -36.05
N VAL A 622 5.94 -39.49 -35.56
CA VAL A 622 4.48 -39.66 -35.47
C VAL A 622 3.86 -39.85 -36.85
N VAL A 623 4.30 -39.11 -37.87
CA VAL A 623 3.80 -39.25 -39.25
C VAL A 623 4.30 -40.56 -39.90
N LYS A 624 5.58 -40.90 -39.71
CA LYS A 624 6.16 -42.17 -40.19
C LYS A 624 5.49 -43.41 -39.60
N SER A 625 4.84 -43.29 -38.45
CA SER A 625 4.10 -44.36 -37.79
C SER A 625 2.64 -44.47 -38.23
N MET A 626 2.17 -43.61 -39.14
CA MET A 626 0.85 -43.66 -39.78
C MET A 626 0.95 -44.24 -41.20
N HIS A 627 -0.12 -44.83 -41.69
CA HIS A 627 -0.15 -45.31 -43.09
C HIS A 627 -0.57 -44.17 -44.02
N PHE A 628 0.28 -43.85 -45.01
CA PHE A 628 -0.08 -42.95 -46.09
C PHE A 628 -1.09 -43.68 -47.01
N LEU A 629 -2.32 -43.15 -47.08
CA LEU A 629 -3.38 -43.78 -47.92
C LEU A 629 -3.37 -43.27 -49.37
N THR A 630 -3.47 -41.95 -49.52
CA THR A 630 -3.58 -41.34 -50.86
C THR A 630 -3.33 -39.84 -50.81
N GLN A 631 -2.95 -39.31 -51.97
CA GLN A 631 -2.94 -37.85 -52.21
C GLN A 631 -4.17 -37.54 -53.08
N LYS A 632 -4.96 -36.55 -52.65
CA LYS A 632 -6.20 -36.15 -53.31
C LYS A 632 -6.14 -34.71 -53.77
N GLU A 633 -6.73 -34.40 -54.92
CA GLU A 633 -7.06 -33.03 -55.29
C GLU A 633 -8.47 -32.71 -54.86
N VAL A 634 -8.61 -31.66 -54.06
CA VAL A 634 -9.90 -31.21 -53.53
C VAL A 634 -10.19 -29.80 -54.04
N ALA A 635 -11.39 -29.61 -54.60
CA ALA A 635 -11.84 -28.30 -55.07
C ALA A 635 -12.21 -27.41 -53.87
N MET A 636 -11.40 -26.43 -53.56
CA MET A 636 -11.66 -25.50 -52.44
C MET A 636 -12.27 -24.21 -52.90
N LYS A 637 -13.44 -23.87 -52.35
CA LYS A 637 -14.13 -22.60 -52.65
C LYS A 637 -13.21 -21.40 -52.33
N GLY A 638 -12.81 -20.63 -53.34
CA GLY A 638 -11.95 -19.46 -53.24
C GLY A 638 -10.44 -19.72 -53.36
N LYS A 639 -9.99 -21.00 -53.44
CA LYS A 639 -8.57 -21.39 -53.59
C LYS A 639 -8.28 -22.28 -54.81
N GLY A 640 -9.33 -22.72 -55.53
CA GLY A 640 -9.16 -23.64 -56.65
C GLY A 640 -8.91 -25.11 -56.19
N MET A 641 -8.14 -25.86 -56.99
CA MET A 641 -7.74 -27.23 -56.65
C MET A 641 -6.57 -27.19 -55.66
N MET A 642 -6.71 -27.91 -54.53
CA MET A 642 -5.67 -27.99 -53.50
C MET A 642 -5.28 -29.48 -53.31
N HIS A 643 -3.99 -29.75 -53.27
CA HIS A 643 -3.47 -31.06 -52.97
C HIS A 643 -3.49 -31.33 -51.47
N THR A 644 -4.00 -32.48 -51.09
CA THR A 644 -4.16 -32.92 -49.70
C THR A 644 -3.64 -34.34 -49.52
N VAL A 645 -3.22 -34.66 -48.30
CA VAL A 645 -2.71 -35.96 -47.91
C VAL A 645 -3.63 -36.59 -46.87
N LEU A 646 -3.99 -37.84 -47.05
CA LEU A 646 -4.79 -38.63 -46.13
C LEU A 646 -3.90 -39.63 -45.40
N LEU A 647 -3.87 -39.55 -44.10
CA LEU A 647 -3.12 -40.44 -43.22
C LEU A 647 -4.09 -41.30 -42.42
N GLN A 648 -3.89 -42.60 -42.42
CA GLN A 648 -4.66 -43.56 -41.60
C GLN A 648 -4.00 -43.69 -40.23
N LEU A 649 -4.85 -43.71 -39.21
CA LEU A 649 -4.46 -43.81 -37.80
C LEU A 649 -4.19 -45.23 -37.36
#